data_eede7f20cb16577c31cb73a98ec4814a
#
_entry.id   eede7f20cb16577c31cb73a98ec4814a
#
_cell.length_a   1.000
_cell.length_b   1.000
_cell.length_c   1.000
_cell.angle_alpha   90.00
_cell.angle_beta   90.00
_cell.angle_gamma   90.00
#
_symmetry.space_group_name_H-M   'P 1'
#
loop_
_entity.id
_entity.type
_entity.pdbx_description
1 polymer ?
#
loop_
_entity_poly.entity_id
_entity_poly.type
_entity_poly.pdbx_seq_one_letter_code
_entity_poly.pdbx_strand_id
1 'polypeptide(L)'
;MLQARDKRSAIPEQFREILSESFLQGWSTAEERLLYAITAGARAIAGSSDQVNDPTNNPDTPNPWPEDRRVRAELIHWLCTDKAAVGRIGSHGIRLFAARIAGPLDLANVKLSFPLWLLWCQISEPADLSYIQLPSLALSGSALGWLDLSYVRIRGDLALDAGFSSTTGVTMYSANIGGDLYCAGGRFHADDGYALNAEQVTIDGSVFFSEGFHAQGGASLRAAHIKNDMSCKGGSFVANKDDPKVDMNFAAFDAESAVVGGRVFLDGGFSATGQVFLGSAQIGTELVCDGGHFSNPDGEAISAAGIFVKGGVFLGSKFSAQGTVNLLGAQIGGNLNCEAGQFNSSSSWAINAEVITVGGSALLDHCTARGGVLLKAAHIRNELDCNNSHFTDHPGKQGTAALQAKSAVIGSGVFLSYGFTGEGLVCFDLAQIGGDLNCEDGHFKNTSDDSVSAEGAVIKGSVILRAKFSATGRVSLMNAQVDGDLDCESGTFSASAGESLNAERATIGGSVYFRKDFSAKGEVNVRSAHIRNDLDCSQGHFAWNDDDEYALNAAYVVIGGNIFLNIKFSAEGMTALDLAQIGGDLYCDGGSFKNAGGVSFKADSVVVKGGVYLNKKFSSVGRVSIVGAQISGDFDCQNGQFSASSGTALDAERVTIGGSVFLHGRDGDFSADATVDFSEAQISRDMNCTRGSFQDVSLYGATIKQTLYWTEIQSISKLKLSDLKVDTLETDNAKSWPRKGDLSLDGFTYRSVSGGFQDSDFRKGWLRLSSPFSEQPYTQLAKFLQETGDGDGAKEVLSQMESDSRENTRQRFSPLRKFENYGGDLLQQSTTGYGIYPLRAVYGLGLMAGVAWVIHRRAKVRNAMAPSEKEAYEAYHASGQLPDHYPPFHPLIYSLENCIPLVKLGQDDKWQPDSAPLQNPHALVAPAGRAKSWLGRTRERAKQGWEWVAQRTIDPIFIRADRLRWVRWILIMLGWILATFFAAGIAGIVKGG
;
A
#
# COMPACT_ATOMS: atom_id res chain seq x y z
N MET A 1 74.08 7.75 61.03
CA MET A 1 73.35 8.50 62.05
C MET A 1 73.36 10.04 61.83
N LEU A 2 74.47 10.64 61.44
CA LEU A 2 74.51 12.10 61.22
C LEU A 2 73.63 12.57 60.04
N GLN A 3 73.52 11.84 58.94
CA GLN A 3 72.64 12.19 57.83
C GLN A 3 71.16 12.05 58.14
N ALA A 4 70.77 11.16 59.07
CA ALA A 4 69.37 10.98 59.51
C ALA A 4 68.92 12.11 60.49
N ARG A 5 69.85 12.68 61.26
CA ARG A 5 69.59 13.82 62.18
C ARG A 5 69.31 15.14 61.39
N ASP A 6 70.03 15.36 60.29
CA ASP A 6 69.88 16.55 59.49
C ASP A 6 68.50 16.54 58.70
N LYS A 7 68.11 15.39 58.21
CA LYS A 7 66.84 15.23 57.58
C LYS A 7 65.62 15.34 58.50
N ARG A 8 65.69 14.93 59.76
CA ARG A 8 64.64 15.14 60.75
C ARG A 8 64.38 16.65 61.03
N SER A 9 65.40 17.54 60.93
CA SER A 9 65.18 18.96 61.09
C SER A 9 64.36 19.60 59.97
N ALA A 10 64.33 18.99 58.78
CA ALA A 10 63.55 19.37 57.63
C ALA A 10 62.06 18.92 57.69
N ILE A 11 61.66 18.21 58.74
CA ILE A 11 60.27 17.72 58.92
C ILE A 11 59.52 18.62 59.87
N PRO A 12 58.24 18.99 59.63
CA PRO A 12 57.41 19.76 60.55
C PRO A 12 57.35 19.09 61.90
N GLU A 13 57.45 19.93 62.97
CA GLU A 13 57.56 19.50 64.39
C GLU A 13 56.43 18.48 64.72
N GLN A 14 55.26 18.70 64.32
CA GLN A 14 54.11 17.83 64.58
C GLN A 14 54.23 16.42 63.98
N PHE A 15 55.01 16.17 62.93
CA PHE A 15 55.22 14.83 62.30
C PHE A 15 56.54 14.22 62.73
N ARG A 16 57.42 15.01 63.30
CA ARG A 16 58.81 14.62 63.64
C ARG A 16 58.88 13.47 64.64
N GLU A 17 57.94 13.45 65.59
CA GLU A 17 57.91 12.46 66.64
C GLU A 17 57.27 11.11 66.25
N ILE A 18 56.37 11.13 65.26
CA ILE A 18 55.59 9.94 64.87
C ILE A 18 56.13 9.28 63.61
N LEU A 19 57.05 9.95 62.88
CA LEU A 19 57.60 9.42 61.64
C LEU A 19 58.70 8.40 61.94
N SER A 20 58.58 7.18 61.44
CA SER A 20 59.55 6.09 61.62
C SER A 20 60.86 6.39 60.90
N GLU A 21 62.02 5.84 61.41
CA GLU A 21 63.32 6.00 60.76
C GLU A 21 63.37 5.40 59.35
N SER A 22 62.59 4.40 59.09
CA SER A 22 62.50 3.79 57.77
C SER A 22 62.06 4.82 56.69
N PHE A 23 61.14 5.75 56.97
CA PHE A 23 60.78 6.82 56.07
C PHE A 23 61.84 7.83 55.75
N LEU A 24 62.82 7.99 56.65
CA LEU A 24 63.95 8.94 56.47
C LEU A 24 64.97 8.50 55.43
N GLN A 25 65.01 7.21 55.10
CA GLN A 25 65.86 6.70 54.01
C GLN A 25 65.23 7.08 52.64
N GLY A 26 66.02 7.72 51.76
CA GLY A 26 65.57 8.18 50.46
C GLY A 26 64.53 9.29 50.48
N TRP A 27 64.47 10.09 51.55
CA TRP A 27 63.52 11.22 51.66
C TRP A 27 63.68 12.24 50.53
N SER A 28 62.57 12.65 49.93
CA SER A 28 62.57 13.61 48.84
C SER A 28 62.15 15.03 49.27
N THR A 29 62.44 16.00 48.44
CA THR A 29 61.97 17.39 48.64
C THR A 29 60.40 17.47 48.51
N ALA A 30 59.78 16.68 47.70
CA ALA A 30 58.34 16.63 47.57
C ALA A 30 57.65 16.08 48.81
N GLU A 31 58.24 15.06 49.47
CA GLU A 31 57.76 14.52 50.76
C GLU A 31 57.84 15.55 51.86
N GLU A 32 58.88 16.32 51.90
CA GLU A 32 59.05 17.44 52.83
C GLU A 32 57.95 18.51 52.60
N ARG A 33 57.83 18.98 51.40
CA ARG A 33 56.74 19.94 51.01
C ARG A 33 55.38 19.43 51.38
N LEU A 34 55.12 18.17 51.20
CA LEU A 34 53.83 17.55 51.52
C LEU A 34 53.51 17.69 53.01
N LEU A 35 54.39 17.35 53.88
CA LEU A 35 54.18 17.45 55.33
C LEU A 35 54.00 18.91 55.77
N TYR A 36 54.82 19.85 55.23
CA TYR A 36 54.61 21.27 55.50
C TYR A 36 53.28 21.82 55.00
N ALA A 37 52.91 21.43 53.83
CA ALA A 37 51.62 21.83 53.27
C ALA A 37 50.41 21.31 54.08
N ILE A 38 50.49 20.08 54.56
CA ILE A 38 49.44 19.50 55.43
C ILE A 38 49.35 20.33 56.74
N THR A 39 50.48 20.71 57.34
CA THR A 39 50.41 21.51 58.53
C THR A 39 49.92 22.93 58.31
N ALA A 40 50.18 23.51 57.18
CA ALA A 40 49.75 24.86 56.79
C ALA A 40 48.29 24.87 56.22
N GLY A 41 47.67 23.72 56.03
CA GLY A 41 46.37 23.61 55.30
C GLY A 41 46.45 24.07 53.82
N ALA A 42 47.66 23.98 53.23
CA ALA A 42 47.96 24.45 51.88
C ALA A 42 48.04 23.26 50.88
N ARG A 43 48.27 23.57 49.61
CA ARG A 43 48.56 22.58 48.54
C ARG A 43 50.09 22.38 48.47
N ALA A 44 50.54 21.14 48.55
CA ALA A 44 51.97 20.77 48.36
C ALA A 44 52.30 20.82 46.88
N ILE A 45 53.24 21.67 46.47
CA ILE A 45 53.65 21.78 45.06
C ILE A 45 55.01 21.08 44.94
N ALA A 46 54.98 19.92 44.28
CA ALA A 46 56.24 19.16 44.01
C ALA A 46 56.86 19.62 42.67
N GLY A 47 56.06 20.17 41.78
CA GLY A 47 56.47 20.69 40.48
C GLY A 47 57.38 21.95 40.55
N SER A 48 57.79 22.44 39.38
CA SER A 48 58.57 23.66 39.19
C SER A 48 57.79 24.93 39.42
N SER A 49 56.48 24.88 39.25
CA SER A 49 55.54 25.98 39.46
C SER A 49 54.17 25.46 39.95
N ASP A 50 53.27 26.35 40.34
CA ASP A 50 51.90 26.06 40.72
C ASP A 50 50.92 26.16 39.54
N GLN A 51 51.44 26.43 38.34
CA GLN A 51 50.69 26.62 37.13
C GLN A 51 50.35 25.28 36.46
N VAL A 52 49.09 25.04 36.22
CA VAL A 52 48.55 23.83 35.50
C VAL A 52 49.05 23.77 34.07
N ASN A 53 49.24 24.90 33.42
CA ASN A 53 49.66 24.98 32.01
C ASN A 53 51.19 24.94 31.83
N ASP A 54 52.00 24.78 32.94
CA ASP A 54 53.40 24.59 32.80
C ASP A 54 53.73 23.23 32.21
N PRO A 55 54.39 23.17 31.03
CA PRO A 55 54.68 21.88 30.36
C PRO A 55 55.50 20.92 31.22
N THR A 56 56.29 21.43 32.19
CA THR A 56 57.04 20.59 33.08
C THR A 56 56.22 19.89 34.15
N ASN A 57 54.94 20.31 34.32
CA ASN A 57 53.97 19.69 35.22
C ASN A 57 53.04 18.69 34.49
N ASN A 58 53.25 18.44 33.21
CA ASN A 58 52.46 17.45 32.46
C ASN A 58 52.85 16.02 32.89
N PRO A 59 51.98 15.24 33.52
CA PRO A 59 52.29 13.90 33.96
C PRO A 59 52.35 12.86 32.86
N ASP A 60 51.78 13.14 31.69
CA ASP A 60 51.79 12.25 30.50
C ASP A 60 53.14 12.23 29.77
N THR A 61 54.21 12.68 30.42
CA THR A 61 55.53 12.64 29.84
C THR A 61 56.10 11.21 29.88
N PRO A 62 56.75 10.75 28.80
CA PRO A 62 57.27 9.36 28.71
C PRO A 62 58.40 9.05 29.68
N ASN A 63 59.07 10.10 30.19
CA ASN A 63 60.14 9.93 31.16
C ASN A 63 59.64 10.17 32.60
N PRO A 64 59.97 9.28 33.54
CA PRO A 64 59.59 9.51 34.92
C PRO A 64 60.23 10.82 35.44
N TRP A 65 59.44 11.58 36.19
CA TRP A 65 59.89 12.82 36.78
C TRP A 65 61.06 12.61 37.75
N PRO A 66 61.91 13.63 38.02
CA PRO A 66 63.08 13.50 38.85
C PRO A 66 62.73 13.15 40.30
N GLU A 67 63.72 12.62 41.04
CA GLU A 67 63.57 12.12 42.41
C GLU A 67 63.13 13.18 43.42
N ASP A 68 63.37 14.46 43.15
CA ASP A 68 62.94 15.56 44.01
C ASP A 68 61.40 15.76 43.99
N ARG A 69 60.72 15.28 42.95
CA ARG A 69 59.26 15.24 42.85
C ARG A 69 58.61 13.94 43.36
N ARG A 70 59.44 12.99 43.76
CA ARG A 70 58.98 11.70 44.23
C ARG A 70 58.27 11.81 45.58
N VAL A 71 57.06 11.19 45.68
CA VAL A 71 56.35 10.90 46.92
C VAL A 71 56.05 9.40 46.94
N ARG A 72 56.52 8.73 48.02
CA ARG A 72 56.22 7.29 48.12
C ARG A 72 54.76 7.08 48.45
N ALA A 73 54.16 6.11 47.80
CA ALA A 73 52.77 5.67 48.05
C ALA A 73 52.61 5.22 49.52
N GLU A 74 53.63 4.54 50.08
CA GLU A 74 53.66 4.15 51.48
C GLU A 74 53.53 5.31 52.45
N LEU A 75 54.10 6.49 52.13
CA LEU A 75 53.97 7.70 52.96
C LEU A 75 52.50 8.21 52.90
N ILE A 76 51.88 8.21 51.74
CA ILE A 76 50.50 8.60 51.63
C ILE A 76 49.62 7.59 52.39
N HIS A 77 49.92 6.30 52.25
CA HIS A 77 49.18 5.22 52.97
C HIS A 77 49.35 5.45 54.52
N TRP A 78 50.54 5.66 54.99
CA TRP A 78 50.79 5.92 56.40
C TRP A 78 50.07 7.18 56.89
N LEU A 79 50.08 8.29 56.15
CA LEU A 79 49.29 9.49 56.45
C LEU A 79 47.78 9.25 56.52
N CYS A 80 47.27 8.28 55.77
CA CYS A 80 45.82 7.95 55.70
C CYS A 80 45.42 6.88 56.74
N THR A 81 46.32 6.08 57.28
CA THR A 81 46.02 4.91 58.13
C THR A 81 46.50 4.98 59.56
N ASP A 82 47.67 5.66 59.81
CA ASP A 82 48.19 5.78 61.14
C ASP A 82 47.35 6.79 61.95
N LYS A 83 46.89 6.39 63.14
CA LYS A 83 46.01 7.23 63.97
C LYS A 83 46.64 8.54 64.37
N ALA A 84 47.98 8.54 64.67
CA ALA A 84 48.68 9.74 65.05
C ALA A 84 48.89 10.69 63.89
N ALA A 85 49.16 10.17 62.69
CA ALA A 85 49.32 10.95 61.48
C ALA A 85 47.96 11.52 61.02
N VAL A 86 46.87 10.70 60.96
CA VAL A 86 45.53 11.14 60.66
C VAL A 86 45.04 12.26 61.59
N GLY A 87 45.33 12.15 62.92
CA GLY A 87 44.94 13.18 63.88
C GLY A 87 45.65 14.53 63.72
N ARG A 88 46.67 14.62 62.83
CA ARG A 88 47.42 15.87 62.56
C ARG A 88 47.01 16.49 61.19
N ILE A 89 46.21 15.81 60.46
CA ILE A 89 45.70 16.31 59.19
C ILE A 89 44.40 17.08 59.42
N GLY A 90 44.43 18.36 59.09
CA GLY A 90 43.25 19.25 59.22
C GLY A 90 42.16 18.97 58.18
N SER A 91 41.11 19.76 58.28
CA SER A 91 39.95 19.65 57.36
C SER A 91 40.30 19.87 55.87
N HIS A 92 41.46 20.51 55.60
CA HIS A 92 41.91 20.71 54.20
C HIS A 92 42.48 19.47 53.56
N GLY A 93 42.83 18.44 54.34
CA GLY A 93 43.28 17.14 53.90
C GLY A 93 44.66 17.09 53.26
N ILE A 94 44.86 16.10 52.44
CA ILE A 94 46.04 15.88 51.61
C ILE A 94 45.82 16.49 50.24
N ARG A 95 46.58 17.51 49.86
CA ARG A 95 46.57 18.20 48.60
C ARG A 95 47.92 18.24 47.96
N LEU A 96 48.17 17.36 46.99
CA LEU A 96 49.47 17.19 46.33
C LEU A 96 49.36 17.63 44.87
N PHE A 97 50.28 18.36 44.34
CA PHE A 97 50.33 18.86 42.99
C PHE A 97 51.68 18.54 42.32
N ALA A 98 51.59 18.00 41.08
CA ALA A 98 52.74 17.74 40.20
C ALA A 98 53.81 16.83 40.82
N ALA A 99 53.42 15.82 41.58
CA ALA A 99 54.28 14.83 42.19
C ALA A 99 54.32 13.52 41.43
N ARG A 100 55.46 12.83 41.49
CA ARG A 100 55.58 11.45 41.08
C ARG A 100 55.32 10.54 42.29
N ILE A 101 54.17 9.82 42.27
CA ILE A 101 53.87 8.85 43.33
C ILE A 101 54.52 7.52 42.96
N ALA A 102 55.41 7.04 43.79
CA ALA A 102 56.18 5.82 43.56
C ALA A 102 55.75 4.70 44.53
N GLY A 103 55.52 3.53 43.95
CA GLY A 103 54.95 2.37 44.59
C GLY A 103 53.45 2.27 44.47
N PRO A 104 52.87 1.09 44.69
CA PRO A 104 51.45 0.88 44.62
C PRO A 104 50.74 1.68 45.70
N LEU A 105 49.75 2.49 45.28
CA LEU A 105 48.92 3.27 46.19
C LEU A 105 47.73 2.43 46.66
N ASP A 106 47.90 1.73 47.77
CA ASP A 106 46.87 0.93 48.41
C ASP A 106 46.22 1.71 49.56
N LEU A 107 44.99 2.12 49.36
CA LEU A 107 44.14 2.76 50.37
C LEU A 107 42.80 2.02 50.50
N ALA A 108 42.78 0.72 50.14
CA ALA A 108 41.59 -0.12 50.22
C ALA A 108 41.06 -0.18 51.66
N ASN A 109 39.71 -0.08 51.82
CA ASN A 109 39.04 -0.12 53.10
C ASN A 109 39.35 1.02 54.10
N VAL A 110 40.07 2.07 53.69
CA VAL A 110 40.45 3.19 54.57
C VAL A 110 39.26 4.14 54.75
N LYS A 111 39.16 4.74 55.96
CA LYS A 111 38.18 5.77 56.26
C LYS A 111 38.89 7.10 56.61
N LEU A 112 38.72 8.11 55.77
CA LEU A 112 39.28 9.42 55.90
C LEU A 112 38.25 10.44 56.39
N SER A 113 38.61 11.31 57.30
CA SER A 113 37.77 12.43 57.70
C SER A 113 38.07 13.73 56.90
N PHE A 114 39.02 13.67 55.97
CA PHE A 114 39.54 14.78 55.19
C PHE A 114 39.63 14.43 53.70
N PRO A 115 39.67 15.40 52.78
CA PRO A 115 39.76 15.16 51.34
C PRO A 115 41.16 14.69 50.92
N LEU A 116 41.23 13.90 49.83
CA LEU A 116 42.46 13.46 49.18
C LEU A 116 42.49 14.01 47.76
N TRP A 117 43.43 14.93 47.48
CA TRP A 117 43.64 15.55 46.17
C TRP A 117 45.07 15.30 45.70
N LEU A 118 45.19 14.49 44.64
CA LEU A 118 46.42 14.16 43.94
C LEU A 118 46.31 14.76 42.52
N LEU A 119 46.71 16.02 42.39
CA LEU A 119 46.49 16.84 41.21
C LEU A 119 47.72 16.86 40.31
N TRP A 120 47.53 16.65 39.01
CA TRP A 120 48.63 16.61 38.04
C TRP A 120 49.79 15.68 38.49
N CYS A 121 49.49 14.60 39.16
CA CYS A 121 50.45 13.64 39.62
C CYS A 121 50.73 12.55 38.61
N GLN A 122 51.96 12.05 38.56
CA GLN A 122 52.33 10.84 37.84
C GLN A 122 52.34 9.66 38.83
N ILE A 123 51.39 8.68 38.56
CA ILE A 123 51.23 7.51 39.44
C ILE A 123 51.56 6.28 38.57
N SER A 124 52.79 5.78 38.72
CA SER A 124 53.32 4.77 37.77
C SER A 124 52.85 3.36 38.05
N GLU A 125 52.35 3.09 39.22
CA GLU A 125 51.91 1.77 39.67
C GLU A 125 50.41 1.77 39.99
N PRO A 126 49.77 0.58 40.09
CA PRO A 126 48.33 0.50 40.36
C PRO A 126 47.91 1.24 41.63
N ALA A 127 46.73 1.87 41.55
CA ALA A 127 46.11 2.53 42.69
C ALA A 127 44.82 1.80 43.08
N ASP A 128 44.82 1.19 44.25
CA ASP A 128 43.67 0.55 44.86
C ASP A 128 43.09 1.42 45.98
N LEU A 129 41.95 2.02 45.70
CA LEU A 129 41.15 2.83 46.62
C LEU A 129 39.79 2.19 46.87
N SER A 130 39.66 0.88 46.63
CA SER A 130 38.39 0.17 46.81
C SER A 130 37.87 0.25 48.25
N TYR A 131 36.58 0.39 48.43
CA TYR A 131 35.89 0.54 49.74
C TYR A 131 36.33 1.76 50.56
N ILE A 132 37.17 2.66 50.02
CA ILE A 132 37.55 3.89 50.76
C ILE A 132 36.36 4.77 51.06
N GLN A 133 36.40 5.44 52.24
CA GLN A 133 35.39 6.44 52.61
C GLN A 133 36.07 7.78 52.89
N LEU A 134 35.65 8.82 52.16
CA LEU A 134 36.28 10.15 52.29
C LEU A 134 35.31 11.29 51.89
N PRO A 135 35.60 12.54 52.32
CA PRO A 135 34.81 13.70 51.96
C PRO A 135 34.80 14.02 50.46
N SER A 136 35.96 14.01 49.77
CA SER A 136 36.10 14.21 48.34
C SER A 136 37.44 13.64 47.85
N LEU A 137 37.45 13.21 46.57
CA LEU A 137 38.62 12.70 45.88
C LEU A 137 38.83 13.48 44.58
N ALA A 138 40.06 14.00 44.39
CA ALA A 138 40.41 14.63 43.13
C ALA A 138 41.75 14.09 42.62
N LEU A 139 41.73 13.63 41.38
CA LEU A 139 42.90 13.17 40.61
C LEU A 139 43.08 14.00 39.34
N SER A 140 42.51 15.22 39.32
CA SER A 140 42.48 16.10 38.14
C SER A 140 43.86 16.24 37.51
N GLY A 141 43.94 16.04 36.18
CA GLY A 141 45.19 16.15 35.43
C GLY A 141 46.25 15.08 35.75
N SER A 142 45.94 14.07 36.58
CA SER A 142 46.92 13.02 36.92
C SER A 142 46.97 11.92 35.93
N ALA A 143 48.13 11.30 35.75
CA ALA A 143 48.32 10.14 34.85
C ALA A 143 48.65 8.89 35.67
N LEU A 144 47.94 7.80 35.34
CA LEU A 144 48.15 6.53 36.05
C LEU A 144 47.90 5.33 35.13
N GLY A 145 48.24 4.14 35.59
CA GLY A 145 47.91 2.87 34.93
C GLY A 145 46.48 2.46 35.22
N TRP A 146 46.27 1.75 36.29
CA TRP A 146 44.98 1.22 36.73
C TRP A 146 44.53 1.87 38.03
N LEU A 147 43.21 2.16 38.11
CA LEU A 147 42.59 2.72 39.30
C LEU A 147 41.37 1.93 39.70
N ASP A 148 41.35 1.41 40.91
CA ASP A 148 40.18 0.81 41.51
C ASP A 148 39.50 1.72 42.53
N LEU A 149 38.28 2.13 42.24
CA LEU A 149 37.37 2.87 43.07
C LEU A 149 36.11 2.07 43.40
N SER A 150 36.17 0.72 43.29
CA SER A 150 35.02 -0.12 43.55
C SER A 150 34.52 0.04 44.98
N TYR A 151 33.20 0.18 45.15
CA TYR A 151 32.55 0.33 46.45
C TYR A 151 33.00 1.56 47.27
N VAL A 152 33.66 2.52 46.64
CA VAL A 152 34.07 3.78 47.29
C VAL A 152 32.87 4.56 47.80
N ARG A 153 33.03 5.28 48.91
CA ARG A 153 31.99 6.21 49.42
C ARG A 153 32.59 7.61 49.60
N ILE A 154 32.26 8.48 48.67
CA ILE A 154 32.65 9.89 48.63
C ILE A 154 31.44 10.73 49.03
N ARG A 155 31.56 11.62 50.04
CA ARG A 155 30.45 12.49 50.47
C ARG A 155 30.22 13.66 49.55
N GLY A 156 31.23 14.17 48.90
CA GLY A 156 31.24 15.25 47.94
C GLY A 156 31.57 14.73 46.55
N ASP A 157 32.40 15.49 45.83
CA ASP A 157 32.72 15.24 44.44
C ASP A 157 33.88 14.23 44.24
N LEU A 158 33.82 13.56 43.09
CA LEU A 158 34.95 12.80 42.52
C LEU A 158 35.40 13.51 41.23
N ALA A 159 36.68 13.94 41.20
CA ALA A 159 37.26 14.61 40.04
C ALA A 159 38.34 13.77 39.37
N LEU A 160 38.10 13.36 38.15
CA LEU A 160 38.99 12.66 37.20
C LEU A 160 39.04 13.43 35.87
N ASP A 161 39.15 14.77 35.98
CA ASP A 161 39.04 15.74 34.91
C ASP A 161 40.36 16.41 34.52
N ALA A 162 40.26 17.51 33.77
CA ALA A 162 41.36 18.41 33.47
C ALA A 162 42.61 17.71 32.89
N GLY A 163 42.43 16.73 32.00
CA GLY A 163 43.52 15.97 31.40
C GLY A 163 43.94 14.73 32.20
N PHE A 164 43.14 14.30 33.19
CA PHE A 164 43.34 12.98 33.81
C PHE A 164 43.54 11.91 32.75
N SER A 165 44.45 10.99 32.96
CA SER A 165 44.70 9.88 32.04
C SER A 165 44.92 8.54 32.76
N SER A 166 44.26 7.50 32.24
CA SER A 166 44.50 6.11 32.64
C SER A 166 44.88 5.25 31.44
N THR A 167 45.85 4.34 31.62
CA THR A 167 46.32 3.50 30.50
C THR A 167 45.80 2.05 30.53
N THR A 168 45.21 1.60 31.64
CA THR A 168 44.67 0.25 31.80
C THR A 168 43.29 0.23 32.46
N GLY A 169 42.62 1.39 32.46
CA GLY A 169 41.22 1.55 32.87
C GLY A 169 41.03 2.03 34.32
N VAL A 170 39.81 2.47 34.56
CA VAL A 170 39.31 2.91 35.88
C VAL A 170 38.06 2.09 36.21
N THR A 171 38.05 1.46 37.36
CA THR A 171 36.88 0.72 37.86
C THR A 171 36.31 1.43 39.07
N MET A 172 35.02 1.74 39.06
CA MET A 172 34.26 2.31 40.16
C MET A 172 32.92 1.56 40.35
N TYR A 173 32.97 0.24 40.24
CA TYR A 173 31.80 -0.65 40.39
C TYR A 173 31.11 -0.39 41.74
N SER A 174 29.79 -0.17 41.74
CA SER A 174 29.00 0.09 42.96
C SER A 174 29.53 1.22 43.83
N ALA A 175 30.26 2.19 43.29
CA ALA A 175 30.72 3.36 44.02
C ALA A 175 29.52 4.26 44.41
N ASN A 176 29.68 4.98 45.52
CA ASN A 176 28.70 5.95 45.98
C ASN A 176 29.35 7.36 46.09
N ILE A 177 28.88 8.29 45.26
CA ILE A 177 29.40 9.67 45.17
C ILE A 177 28.25 10.61 45.54
N GLY A 178 28.43 11.32 46.67
CA GLY A 178 27.42 12.23 47.22
C GLY A 178 27.36 13.59 46.53
N GLY A 179 28.32 13.92 45.70
CA GLY A 179 28.38 15.10 44.85
C GLY A 179 28.39 14.74 43.36
N ASP A 180 29.15 15.49 42.58
CA ASP A 180 29.31 15.30 41.13
C ASP A 180 30.48 14.36 40.79
N LEU A 181 30.37 13.72 39.63
CA LEU A 181 31.49 13.02 39.00
C LEU A 181 32.00 13.87 37.83
N TYR A 182 33.20 14.44 37.99
CA TYR A 182 33.87 15.22 36.96
C TYR A 182 34.92 14.37 36.23
N CYS A 183 34.74 14.18 34.92
CA CYS A 183 35.69 13.53 34.03
C CYS A 183 35.97 14.39 32.78
N ALA A 184 35.60 15.68 32.79
CA ALA A 184 35.75 16.56 31.65
C ALA A 184 37.22 16.66 31.19
N GLY A 185 37.46 16.43 29.88
CA GLY A 185 38.82 16.41 29.32
C GLY A 185 39.70 15.24 29.78
N GLY A 186 39.16 14.26 30.51
CA GLY A 186 39.84 13.02 30.90
C GLY A 186 40.06 12.05 29.74
N ARG A 187 41.16 11.30 29.78
CA ARG A 187 41.55 10.28 28.81
C ARG A 187 41.63 8.92 29.46
N PHE A 188 40.68 8.04 29.13
CA PHE A 188 40.60 6.71 29.72
C PHE A 188 40.92 5.69 28.62
N HIS A 189 41.81 4.78 28.91
CA HIS A 189 42.20 3.74 27.97
C HIS A 189 42.24 2.39 28.68
N ALA A 190 41.69 1.37 28.00
CA ALA A 190 41.87 -0.04 28.36
C ALA A 190 41.98 -0.87 27.08
N ASP A 191 42.95 -1.77 27.03
CA ASP A 191 43.05 -2.73 25.93
C ASP A 191 41.97 -3.84 26.01
N ASP A 192 41.64 -4.23 27.25
CA ASP A 192 40.61 -5.23 27.54
C ASP A 192 39.54 -4.63 28.45
N GLY A 193 38.25 -4.87 28.11
CA GLY A 193 37.14 -4.36 28.90
C GLY A 193 36.83 -2.86 28.69
N TYR A 194 36.12 -2.29 29.63
CA TYR A 194 35.78 -0.86 29.61
C TYR A 194 36.93 -0.02 30.13
N ALA A 195 37.27 1.06 29.46
CA ALA A 195 38.20 2.07 29.90
C ALA A 195 37.74 2.79 31.20
N LEU A 196 36.40 2.92 31.33
CA LEU A 196 35.76 3.38 32.56
C LEU A 196 34.60 2.43 32.89
N ASN A 197 34.76 1.64 33.95
CA ASN A 197 33.70 0.80 34.47
C ASN A 197 33.06 1.44 35.72
N ALA A 198 31.87 2.02 35.56
CA ALA A 198 31.09 2.64 36.61
C ALA A 198 29.71 1.94 36.77
N GLU A 199 29.69 0.63 36.58
CA GLU A 199 28.47 -0.16 36.75
C GLU A 199 27.91 -0.03 38.17
N GLN A 200 26.61 0.11 38.30
CA GLN A 200 25.84 0.24 39.55
C GLN A 200 26.30 1.43 40.43
N VAL A 201 26.98 2.42 39.84
CA VAL A 201 27.38 3.60 40.59
C VAL A 201 26.17 4.42 41.05
N THR A 202 26.22 4.97 42.23
CA THR A 202 25.22 5.93 42.73
C THR A 202 25.84 7.30 42.84
N ILE A 203 25.26 8.30 42.18
CA ILE A 203 25.75 9.68 42.13
C ILE A 203 24.63 10.63 42.52
N ASP A 204 24.73 11.29 43.67
CA ASP A 204 23.74 12.26 44.15
C ASP A 204 23.78 13.61 43.39
N GLY A 205 24.77 13.82 42.58
CA GLY A 205 25.02 14.99 41.71
C GLY A 205 24.81 14.65 40.24
N SER A 206 25.63 15.30 39.43
CA SER A 206 25.70 15.14 37.95
C SER A 206 26.97 14.39 37.53
N VAL A 207 26.95 13.92 36.28
CA VAL A 207 28.10 13.30 35.61
C VAL A 207 28.55 14.18 34.45
N PHE A 208 29.87 14.41 34.34
CA PHE A 208 30.47 15.24 33.30
C PHE A 208 31.55 14.47 32.53
N PHE A 209 31.20 13.94 31.36
CA PHE A 209 32.08 13.34 30.34
C PHE A 209 32.19 14.28 29.14
N SER A 210 32.56 15.55 29.43
CA SER A 210 32.50 16.65 28.46
C SER A 210 33.88 17.17 28.12
N GLU A 211 33.95 18.24 27.33
CA GLU A 211 35.13 19.05 27.04
C GLU A 211 36.36 18.24 26.58
N GLY A 212 36.16 17.29 25.65
CA GLY A 212 37.26 16.45 25.14
C GLY A 212 37.53 15.20 25.98
N PHE A 213 36.55 14.76 26.77
CA PHE A 213 36.60 13.43 27.40
C PHE A 213 36.81 12.37 26.31
N HIS A 214 37.70 11.42 26.57
CA HIS A 214 37.98 10.33 25.63
C HIS A 214 38.11 9.00 26.38
N ALA A 215 37.30 8.00 25.92
CA ALA A 215 37.36 6.63 26.42
C ALA A 215 37.67 5.66 25.28
N GLN A 216 38.92 5.18 25.25
CA GLN A 216 39.36 4.09 24.36
C GLN A 216 39.20 2.77 25.09
N GLY A 217 38.23 1.95 24.69
CA GLY A 217 37.70 0.79 25.41
C GLY A 217 36.27 1.03 25.89
N GLY A 218 35.72 2.22 25.63
CA GLY A 218 34.38 2.58 26.03
C GLY A 218 34.15 2.87 27.51
N ALA A 219 32.94 3.19 27.89
CA ALA A 219 32.55 3.45 29.27
C ALA A 219 31.24 2.74 29.62
N SER A 220 31.18 2.13 30.82
CA SER A 220 29.94 1.51 31.34
C SER A 220 29.43 2.27 32.57
N LEU A 221 28.15 2.64 32.50
CA LEU A 221 27.31 3.13 33.59
C LEU A 221 26.07 2.23 33.73
N ARG A 222 26.20 0.95 33.38
CA ARG A 222 25.13 -0.02 33.48
C ARG A 222 24.52 -0.03 34.88
N ALA A 223 23.17 0.08 34.93
CA ALA A 223 22.40 0.14 36.17
C ALA A 223 22.86 1.26 37.14
N ALA A 224 23.49 2.33 36.64
CA ALA A 224 23.89 3.49 37.44
C ALA A 224 22.65 4.29 37.90
N HIS A 225 22.76 4.94 39.06
CA HIS A 225 21.76 5.85 39.58
C HIS A 225 22.37 7.26 39.68
N ILE A 226 21.96 8.15 38.80
CA ILE A 226 22.42 9.56 38.72
C ILE A 226 21.22 10.44 39.02
N LYS A 227 21.32 11.22 40.07
CA LYS A 227 20.18 12.02 40.54
C LYS A 227 19.88 13.23 39.68
N ASN A 228 20.92 13.87 39.13
CA ASN A 228 20.81 15.05 38.28
C ASN A 228 21.12 14.73 36.81
N ASP A 229 21.89 15.56 36.13
CA ASP A 229 22.20 15.45 34.71
C ASP A 229 23.39 14.54 34.44
N MET A 230 23.40 13.91 33.27
CA MET A 230 24.56 13.25 32.68
C MET A 230 24.95 13.97 31.40
N SER A 231 26.11 14.63 31.40
CA SER A 231 26.59 15.39 30.26
C SER A 231 27.83 14.70 29.64
N CYS A 232 27.63 14.26 28.37
CA CYS A 232 28.71 13.72 27.52
C CYS A 232 29.03 14.66 26.35
N LYS A 233 28.75 15.97 26.48
CA LYS A 233 28.95 16.98 25.44
C LYS A 233 30.36 17.00 24.88
N GLY A 234 30.53 16.71 23.59
CA GLY A 234 31.84 16.67 22.94
C GLY A 234 32.75 15.56 23.43
N GLY A 235 32.21 14.58 24.16
CA GLY A 235 32.96 13.39 24.58
C GLY A 235 33.12 12.39 23.43
N SER A 236 34.22 11.64 23.45
CA SER A 236 34.53 10.60 22.46
C SER A 236 34.64 9.24 23.12
N PHE A 237 33.83 8.29 22.64
CA PHE A 237 33.77 6.94 23.20
C PHE A 237 34.07 5.95 22.08
N VAL A 238 35.04 5.10 22.27
CA VAL A 238 35.49 4.13 21.26
C VAL A 238 35.46 2.75 21.86
N ALA A 239 34.65 1.87 21.34
CA ALA A 239 34.64 0.46 21.75
C ALA A 239 35.94 -0.23 21.36
N ASN A 240 36.37 -1.19 22.15
CA ASN A 240 37.45 -2.09 21.73
C ASN A 240 36.97 -2.91 20.52
N LYS A 241 37.84 -3.10 19.54
CA LYS A 241 37.56 -3.98 18.42
C LYS A 241 37.36 -5.41 18.93
N ASP A 242 36.40 -6.09 18.34
CA ASP A 242 36.11 -7.50 18.63
C ASP A 242 37.40 -8.32 18.67
N ASP A 243 37.82 -8.75 19.85
CA ASP A 243 38.75 -9.84 19.97
C ASP A 243 37.94 -11.13 19.74
N PRO A 244 38.18 -11.93 18.68
CA PRO A 244 37.46 -13.15 18.41
C PRO A 244 37.55 -14.20 19.53
N LYS A 245 38.31 -13.92 20.57
CA LYS A 245 38.47 -14.77 21.77
C LYS A 245 37.64 -14.31 22.98
N VAL A 246 36.98 -13.15 22.89
CA VAL A 246 36.14 -12.59 23.95
C VAL A 246 34.70 -12.56 23.46
N ASP A 247 33.85 -13.39 24.02
CA ASP A 247 32.43 -13.58 23.67
C ASP A 247 31.53 -12.38 24.11
N MET A 248 32.15 -11.23 24.47
CA MET A 248 31.46 -10.02 24.89
C MET A 248 31.87 -8.81 24.04
N ASN A 249 30.93 -8.32 23.21
CA ASN A 249 31.07 -7.04 22.52
C ASN A 249 30.95 -5.91 23.56
N PHE A 250 32.06 -5.27 23.91
CA PHE A 250 32.02 -4.08 24.74
C PHE A 250 31.47 -2.88 23.94
N ALA A 251 30.49 -2.19 24.55
CA ALA A 251 29.92 -1.00 23.93
C ALA A 251 30.92 0.18 23.97
N ALA A 252 30.76 1.12 23.06
CA ALA A 252 31.40 2.42 23.18
C ALA A 252 30.89 3.17 24.41
N PHE A 253 29.58 3.08 24.66
CA PHE A 253 28.97 3.66 25.85
C PHE A 253 27.80 2.75 26.29
N ASP A 254 27.86 2.28 27.52
CA ASP A 254 26.84 1.43 28.12
C ASP A 254 26.17 2.12 29.31
N ALA A 255 24.90 2.49 29.16
CA ALA A 255 24.04 2.99 30.23
C ALA A 255 22.73 2.17 30.30
N GLU A 256 22.82 0.86 29.97
CA GLU A 256 21.67 -0.03 30.07
C GLU A 256 21.11 -0.01 31.51
N SER A 257 19.77 0.11 31.59
CA SER A 257 19.06 0.15 32.88
C SER A 257 19.53 1.28 33.84
N ALA A 258 20.25 2.27 33.35
CA ALA A 258 20.61 3.41 34.16
C ALA A 258 19.40 4.29 34.49
N VAL A 259 19.43 4.89 35.67
CA VAL A 259 18.41 5.85 36.13
C VAL A 259 19.06 7.22 36.25
N VAL A 260 18.64 8.17 35.40
CA VAL A 260 19.12 9.57 35.41
C VAL A 260 17.93 10.47 35.75
N GLY A 261 18.00 11.15 36.89
CA GLY A 261 16.91 12.01 37.35
C GLY A 261 16.74 13.28 36.52
N GLY A 262 17.83 13.78 35.94
CA GLY A 262 17.86 14.95 35.07
C GLY A 262 17.88 14.60 33.57
N ARG A 263 18.69 15.36 32.82
CA ARG A 263 18.91 15.19 31.38
C ARG A 263 20.09 14.28 31.07
N VAL A 264 20.04 13.68 29.90
CA VAL A 264 21.17 13.02 29.28
C VAL A 264 21.58 13.79 28.03
N PHE A 265 22.83 14.26 28.00
CA PHE A 265 23.36 15.01 26.86
C PHE A 265 24.41 14.18 26.12
N LEU A 266 24.08 13.73 24.92
CA LEU A 266 24.97 13.08 23.96
C LEU A 266 25.11 13.97 22.72
N ASP A 267 25.34 15.28 22.96
CA ASP A 267 25.30 16.36 21.96
C ASP A 267 26.65 17.11 21.87
N GLY A 268 26.64 18.25 21.18
CA GLY A 268 27.78 19.17 21.17
C GLY A 268 29.06 18.58 20.60
N GLY A 269 28.95 17.66 19.63
CA GLY A 269 30.10 16.93 19.05
C GLY A 269 30.40 15.62 19.76
N PHE A 270 29.48 15.08 20.54
CA PHE A 270 29.58 13.71 21.07
C PHE A 270 29.87 12.74 19.93
N SER A 271 30.78 11.80 20.16
CA SER A 271 31.10 10.75 19.19
C SER A 271 31.22 9.39 19.84
N ALA A 272 30.55 8.40 19.26
CA ALA A 272 30.67 6.99 19.65
C ALA A 272 31.09 6.14 18.45
N THR A 273 32.16 5.38 18.58
CA THR A 273 32.56 4.35 17.62
C THR A 273 32.38 3.00 18.29
N GLY A 274 31.33 2.29 17.89
CA GLY A 274 30.75 1.13 18.55
C GLY A 274 29.33 1.43 19.04
N GLN A 275 28.71 0.46 19.65
CA GLN A 275 27.32 0.54 20.11
C GLN A 275 27.15 1.44 21.33
N VAL A 276 26.08 2.21 21.36
CA VAL A 276 25.61 2.94 22.54
C VAL A 276 24.39 2.22 23.11
N PHE A 277 24.51 1.66 24.31
CA PHE A 277 23.45 0.99 25.03
C PHE A 277 22.70 1.94 25.97
N LEU A 278 21.41 2.09 25.76
CA LEU A 278 20.47 2.83 26.60
C LEU A 278 19.21 1.99 26.90
N GLY A 279 19.28 0.68 26.65
CA GLY A 279 18.14 -0.22 26.83
C GLY A 279 17.59 -0.14 28.26
N SER A 280 16.26 -0.01 28.38
CA SER A 280 15.57 0.08 29.68
C SER A 280 16.05 1.21 30.60
N ALA A 281 16.86 2.15 30.13
CA ALA A 281 17.26 3.30 30.91
C ALA A 281 16.06 4.21 31.23
N GLN A 282 16.13 4.90 32.38
CA GLN A 282 15.10 5.83 32.81
C GLN A 282 15.67 7.25 32.90
N ILE A 283 15.16 8.16 32.09
CA ILE A 283 15.61 9.55 32.02
C ILE A 283 14.48 10.46 32.50
N GLY A 284 14.75 11.20 33.56
CA GLY A 284 13.75 12.00 34.25
C GLY A 284 13.29 13.24 33.52
N THR A 285 14.09 13.72 32.55
CA THR A 285 13.70 14.86 31.71
C THR A 285 13.86 14.57 30.21
N GLU A 286 15.01 14.85 29.61
CA GLU A 286 15.20 14.78 28.15
C GLU A 286 16.45 13.95 27.80
N LEU A 287 16.42 13.29 26.65
CA LEU A 287 17.62 12.74 26.01
C LEU A 287 17.96 13.62 24.81
N VAL A 288 19.13 14.26 24.86
CA VAL A 288 19.57 15.22 23.84
C VAL A 288 20.79 14.65 23.11
N CYS A 289 20.66 14.35 21.84
CA CYS A 289 21.68 13.79 20.97
C CYS A 289 22.00 14.70 19.77
N ASP A 290 21.49 15.94 19.77
CA ASP A 290 21.64 16.87 18.65
C ASP A 290 23.11 17.11 18.29
N GLY A 291 23.48 16.89 17.02
CA GLY A 291 24.88 17.01 16.59
C GLY A 291 25.81 15.91 17.12
N GLY A 292 25.26 14.84 17.68
CA GLY A 292 26.01 13.65 18.06
C GLY A 292 26.29 12.74 16.85
N HIS A 293 27.43 12.06 16.90
CA HIS A 293 27.88 11.12 15.86
C HIS A 293 28.01 9.71 16.42
N PHE A 294 27.16 8.80 15.90
CA PHE A 294 27.07 7.41 16.36
C PHE A 294 27.45 6.46 15.24
N SER A 295 28.46 5.62 15.43
CA SER A 295 28.96 4.77 14.36
C SER A 295 29.11 3.32 14.82
N ASN A 296 28.19 2.46 14.37
CA ASN A 296 28.27 1.00 14.41
C ASN A 296 27.63 0.41 13.13
N PRO A 297 28.32 0.49 11.99
CA PRO A 297 27.72 0.22 10.67
C PRO A 297 27.11 -1.18 10.52
N ASP A 298 27.65 -2.18 11.19
CA ASP A 298 27.23 -3.58 11.06
C ASP A 298 26.18 -3.99 12.09
N GLY A 299 25.74 -3.05 12.96
CA GLY A 299 24.80 -3.32 14.04
C GLY A 299 23.94 -2.12 14.43
N GLU A 300 23.59 -2.06 15.71
CA GLU A 300 22.88 -0.93 16.26
C GLU A 300 23.90 0.15 16.69
N ALA A 301 23.75 1.36 16.15
CA ALA A 301 24.52 2.52 16.60
C ALA A 301 24.03 2.99 17.98
N ILE A 302 22.70 2.98 18.17
CA ILE A 302 22.05 3.24 19.45
C ILE A 302 21.06 2.10 19.72
N SER A 303 21.23 1.42 20.85
CA SER A 303 20.30 0.43 21.39
C SER A 303 19.55 1.02 22.58
N ALA A 304 18.36 1.52 22.36
CA ALA A 304 17.51 2.17 23.36
C ALA A 304 16.15 1.45 23.49
N ALA A 305 16.15 0.14 23.30
CA ALA A 305 14.93 -0.65 23.43
C ALA A 305 14.37 -0.56 24.87
N GLY A 306 13.06 -0.25 24.96
CA GLY A 306 12.37 -0.10 26.25
C GLY A 306 12.83 1.07 27.10
N ILE A 307 13.57 2.02 26.54
CA ILE A 307 13.96 3.25 27.27
C ILE A 307 12.71 4.03 27.69
N PHE A 308 12.77 4.59 28.89
CA PHE A 308 11.76 5.52 29.40
C PHE A 308 12.35 6.93 29.51
N VAL A 309 11.82 7.89 28.76
CA VAL A 309 12.19 9.30 28.81
C VAL A 309 10.96 10.12 29.18
N LYS A 310 10.97 10.79 30.32
CA LYS A 310 9.80 11.56 30.79
C LYS A 310 9.50 12.77 29.90
N GLY A 311 10.52 13.42 29.34
CA GLY A 311 10.41 14.52 28.38
C GLY A 311 10.61 14.05 26.95
N GLY A 312 11.28 14.87 26.13
CA GLY A 312 11.56 14.58 24.72
C GLY A 312 12.86 13.83 24.47
N VAL A 313 12.94 13.24 23.30
CA VAL A 313 14.15 12.68 22.71
C VAL A 313 14.52 13.51 21.48
N PHE A 314 15.76 14.00 21.42
CA PHE A 314 16.25 14.89 20.37
C PHE A 314 17.39 14.21 19.61
N LEU A 315 17.14 13.83 18.37
CA LEU A 315 18.05 13.17 17.43
C LEU A 315 18.15 14.01 16.13
N GLY A 316 18.12 15.34 16.30
CA GLY A 316 18.00 16.29 15.19
C GLY A 316 19.31 17.08 14.94
N SER A 317 19.18 18.20 14.28
CA SER A 317 20.20 19.24 14.15
C SER A 317 21.65 18.75 13.98
N LYS A 318 21.98 18.08 12.86
CA LYS A 318 23.28 17.44 12.55
C LYS A 318 23.55 16.13 13.30
N PHE A 319 22.54 15.52 13.91
CA PHE A 319 22.65 14.15 14.39
C PHE A 319 23.02 13.20 13.23
N SER A 320 23.90 12.27 13.49
CA SER A 320 24.22 11.23 12.51
C SER A 320 24.40 9.86 13.16
N ALA A 321 23.72 8.85 12.60
CA ALA A 321 23.91 7.47 13.00
C ALA A 321 24.29 6.62 11.78
N GLN A 322 25.37 5.86 11.91
CA GLN A 322 25.73 4.79 11.00
C GLN A 322 25.51 3.48 11.74
N GLY A 323 24.47 2.76 11.36
CA GLY A 323 23.87 1.63 12.07
C GLY A 323 22.45 1.97 12.54
N THR A 324 21.72 0.97 13.01
CA THR A 324 20.34 1.13 13.48
C THR A 324 20.24 2.00 14.74
N VAL A 325 19.31 2.92 14.75
CA VAL A 325 18.80 3.56 15.97
C VAL A 325 17.59 2.75 16.44
N ASN A 326 17.78 1.95 17.49
CA ASN A 326 16.75 1.05 18.01
C ASN A 326 16.03 1.67 19.20
N LEU A 327 14.76 2.03 19.00
CA LEU A 327 13.81 2.58 19.98
C LEU A 327 12.65 1.62 20.22
N LEU A 328 12.83 0.31 19.98
CA LEU A 328 11.79 -0.71 20.16
C LEU A 328 11.14 -0.60 21.55
N GLY A 329 9.82 -0.39 21.58
CA GLY A 329 9.07 -0.28 22.84
C GLY A 329 9.46 0.91 23.72
N ALA A 330 10.16 1.90 23.20
CA ALA A 330 10.52 3.09 23.97
C ALA A 330 9.28 3.88 24.40
N GLN A 331 9.37 4.52 25.57
CA GLN A 331 8.31 5.36 26.12
C GLN A 331 8.86 6.78 26.29
N ILE A 332 8.37 7.69 25.46
CA ILE A 332 8.79 9.10 25.41
C ILE A 332 7.60 9.96 25.83
N GLY A 333 7.71 10.68 26.93
CA GLY A 333 6.64 11.52 27.46
C GLY A 333 6.42 12.81 26.68
N GLY A 334 7.46 13.33 26.02
CA GLY A 334 7.42 14.50 25.13
C GLY A 334 7.46 14.12 23.66
N ASN A 335 8.17 14.93 22.86
CA ASN A 335 8.36 14.71 21.44
C ASN A 335 9.55 13.76 21.18
N LEU A 336 9.43 13.00 20.09
CA LEU A 336 10.57 12.42 19.38
C LEU A 336 10.96 13.38 18.25
N ASN A 337 12.08 14.09 18.41
CA ASN A 337 12.54 15.04 17.41
C ASN A 337 13.77 14.48 16.68
N CYS A 338 13.61 14.20 15.38
CA CYS A 338 14.66 13.75 14.47
C CYS A 338 14.93 14.77 13.34
N GLU A 339 14.49 16.02 13.50
CA GLU A 339 14.56 17.09 12.50
C GLU A 339 15.99 17.24 11.95
N ALA A 340 16.12 17.15 10.63
CA ALA A 340 17.39 17.22 9.91
C ALA A 340 18.44 16.17 10.34
N GLY A 341 18.03 15.11 11.01
CA GLY A 341 18.87 13.98 11.39
C GLY A 341 19.24 13.08 10.21
N GLN A 342 20.41 12.45 10.29
CA GLN A 342 20.89 11.51 9.28
C GLN A 342 21.00 10.10 9.87
N PHE A 343 20.20 9.19 9.37
CA PHE A 343 20.12 7.81 9.81
C PHE A 343 20.50 6.89 8.65
N ASN A 344 21.52 6.08 8.83
CA ASN A 344 22.01 5.22 7.76
C ASN A 344 22.33 3.83 8.30
N SER A 345 21.56 2.82 7.92
CA SER A 345 21.81 1.43 8.28
C SER A 345 22.04 0.59 7.04
N SER A 346 23.11 -0.19 7.02
CA SER A 346 23.43 -1.16 5.97
C SER A 346 22.89 -2.56 6.25
N SER A 347 22.43 -2.83 7.48
CA SER A 347 22.10 -4.17 7.93
C SER A 347 20.62 -4.37 8.30
N SER A 348 19.88 -3.29 8.62
CA SER A 348 18.54 -3.35 9.17
C SER A 348 17.81 -2.01 8.93
N TRP A 349 16.74 -1.74 9.68
CA TRP A 349 16.08 -0.44 9.71
C TRP A 349 17.05 0.66 10.16
N ALA A 350 16.97 1.83 9.54
CA ALA A 350 17.73 3.01 9.99
C ALA A 350 17.20 3.49 11.35
N ILE A 351 15.87 3.52 11.50
CA ILE A 351 15.19 3.77 12.77
C ILE A 351 14.23 2.60 13.02
N ASN A 352 14.43 1.89 14.13
CA ASN A 352 13.49 0.87 14.62
C ASN A 352 12.75 1.44 15.84
N ALA A 353 11.54 1.88 15.63
CA ALA A 353 10.64 2.40 16.65
C ALA A 353 9.31 1.58 16.69
N GLU A 354 9.42 0.26 16.51
CA GLU A 354 8.27 -0.65 16.64
C GLU A 354 7.72 -0.55 18.07
N VAL A 355 6.39 -0.48 18.20
CA VAL A 355 5.62 -0.34 19.45
C VAL A 355 6.07 0.83 20.37
N ILE A 356 6.69 1.85 19.79
CA ILE A 356 7.06 3.07 20.54
C ILE A 356 5.82 3.81 21.04
N THR A 357 5.95 4.47 22.20
CA THR A 357 4.93 5.41 22.69
C THR A 357 5.55 6.80 22.77
N VAL A 358 4.97 7.77 22.05
CA VAL A 358 5.36 9.17 22.02
C VAL A 358 4.21 10.02 22.57
N GLY A 359 4.44 10.66 23.72
CA GLY A 359 3.44 11.49 24.37
C GLY A 359 3.22 12.86 23.72
N GLY A 360 4.06 13.23 22.76
CA GLY A 360 3.96 14.42 21.91
C GLY A 360 3.87 14.04 20.44
N SER A 361 4.61 14.78 19.61
CA SER A 361 4.77 14.56 18.17
C SER A 361 6.02 13.74 17.86
N ALA A 362 6.01 13.00 16.75
CA ALA A 362 7.19 12.44 16.11
C ALA A 362 7.57 13.35 14.93
N LEU A 363 8.65 14.11 15.08
CA LEU A 363 9.12 15.11 14.13
C LEU A 363 10.34 14.56 13.40
N LEU A 364 10.15 14.17 12.15
CA LEU A 364 11.17 13.63 11.25
C LEU A 364 11.34 14.51 10.02
N ASP A 365 10.94 15.78 10.07
CA ASP A 365 11.06 16.68 8.93
C ASP A 365 12.54 16.95 8.57
N HIS A 366 12.82 17.16 7.26
CA HIS A 366 14.18 17.27 6.71
C HIS A 366 15.11 16.09 7.06
N CYS A 367 14.58 14.97 7.52
CA CYS A 367 15.31 13.78 7.94
C CYS A 367 15.72 12.91 6.74
N THR A 368 16.89 12.28 6.84
CA THR A 368 17.31 11.26 5.87
C THR A 368 17.43 9.91 6.57
N ALA A 369 16.67 8.90 6.09
CA ALA A 369 16.73 7.54 6.63
C ALA A 369 17.03 6.53 5.50
N ARG A 370 18.25 6.04 5.45
CA ARG A 370 18.65 4.97 4.52
C ARG A 370 18.61 3.63 5.25
N GLY A 371 17.71 2.77 4.80
CA GLY A 371 17.32 1.53 5.46
C GLY A 371 15.89 1.58 6.02
N GLY A 372 15.23 2.74 5.90
CA GLY A 372 13.82 2.95 6.25
C GLY A 372 13.55 3.19 7.74
N VAL A 373 12.29 3.54 8.01
CA VAL A 373 11.77 3.88 9.35
C VAL A 373 10.67 2.89 9.73
N LEU A 374 10.82 2.19 10.84
CA LEU A 374 9.84 1.24 11.38
C LEU A 374 9.09 1.87 12.56
N LEU A 375 7.80 2.13 12.37
CA LEU A 375 6.85 2.66 13.35
C LEU A 375 5.65 1.71 13.53
N LYS A 376 5.85 0.41 13.28
CA LYS A 376 4.77 -0.57 13.39
C LYS A 376 4.20 -0.60 14.81
N ALA A 377 2.86 -0.51 14.91
CA ALA A 377 2.14 -0.43 16.18
C ALA A 377 2.61 0.71 17.11
N ALA A 378 3.21 1.77 16.57
CA ALA A 378 3.59 2.95 17.31
C ALA A 378 2.35 3.70 17.83
N HIS A 379 2.47 4.33 19.01
CA HIS A 379 1.46 5.20 19.58
C HIS A 379 2.02 6.62 19.67
N ILE A 380 1.60 7.50 18.77
CA ILE A 380 1.99 8.90 18.70
C ILE A 380 0.77 9.74 19.08
N ARG A 381 0.86 10.47 20.18
CA ARG A 381 -0.30 11.22 20.70
C ARG A 381 -0.73 12.36 19.80
N ASN A 382 0.20 13.05 19.18
CA ASN A 382 -0.08 14.18 18.28
C ASN A 382 0.16 13.74 16.83
N GLU A 383 1.06 14.39 16.11
CA GLU A 383 1.33 14.21 14.68
C GLU A 383 2.59 13.40 14.40
N LEU A 384 2.62 12.82 13.22
CA LEU A 384 3.83 12.31 12.57
C LEU A 384 4.20 13.27 11.44
N ASP A 385 5.27 14.02 11.60
CA ASP A 385 5.77 14.97 10.61
C ASP A 385 7.04 14.44 9.95
N CYS A 386 6.96 14.15 8.64
CA CYS A 386 8.06 13.70 7.79
C CYS A 386 8.26 14.64 6.58
N ASN A 387 7.81 15.90 6.67
CA ASN A 387 7.95 16.86 5.58
C ASN A 387 9.38 17.01 5.10
N ASN A 388 9.60 17.23 3.79
CA ASN A 388 10.94 17.41 3.20
C ASN A 388 11.93 16.27 3.49
N SER A 389 11.48 15.09 3.90
CA SER A 389 12.37 14.00 4.29
C SER A 389 12.63 13.04 3.14
N HIS A 390 13.73 12.33 3.24
CA HIS A 390 14.12 11.33 2.26
C HIS A 390 14.33 9.97 2.91
N PHE A 391 13.39 9.05 2.67
CA PHE A 391 13.44 7.69 3.22
C PHE A 391 13.65 6.69 2.10
N THR A 392 14.61 5.79 2.28
CA THR A 392 14.86 4.71 1.33
C THR A 392 14.83 3.37 2.05
N ASP A 393 14.24 2.37 1.42
CA ASP A 393 14.30 1.01 1.92
C ASP A 393 15.72 0.43 1.84
N HIS A 394 15.89 -0.77 2.35
CA HIS A 394 17.18 -1.47 2.27
C HIS A 394 17.26 -2.26 0.96
N PRO A 395 18.14 -1.88 0.01
CA PRO A 395 18.27 -2.59 -1.25
C PRO A 395 18.73 -4.04 -1.02
N GLY A 396 17.88 -4.99 -1.46
CA GLY A 396 18.18 -6.43 -1.42
C GLY A 396 17.66 -7.20 -0.20
N LYS A 397 16.98 -6.58 0.75
CA LYS A 397 16.22 -7.28 1.79
C LYS A 397 14.71 -7.26 1.50
N GLN A 398 14.11 -8.44 1.38
CA GLN A 398 12.65 -8.56 1.32
C GLN A 398 12.03 -8.18 2.67
N GLY A 399 10.94 -7.39 2.63
CA GLY A 399 10.17 -7.00 3.81
C GLY A 399 10.65 -5.73 4.51
N THR A 400 11.59 -4.99 3.94
CA THR A 400 11.91 -3.61 4.35
C THR A 400 11.00 -2.64 3.58
N ALA A 401 10.79 -1.45 4.15
CA ALA A 401 10.00 -0.37 3.58
C ALA A 401 10.71 0.96 3.85
N ALA A 402 10.43 1.97 3.04
CA ALA A 402 10.89 3.33 3.30
C ALA A 402 10.31 3.85 4.63
N LEU A 403 9.00 3.60 4.84
CA LEU A 403 8.32 3.87 6.10
C LEU A 403 7.29 2.77 6.39
N GLN A 404 7.39 2.13 7.54
CA GLN A 404 6.46 1.08 7.97
C GLN A 404 5.73 1.51 9.25
N ALA A 405 4.51 2.02 9.11
CA ALA A 405 3.64 2.45 10.20
C ALA A 405 2.36 1.59 10.32
N LYS A 406 2.48 0.31 9.97
CA LYS A 406 1.37 -0.64 10.07
C LYS A 406 0.80 -0.69 11.49
N SER A 407 -0.54 -0.57 11.62
CA SER A 407 -1.26 -0.58 12.88
C SER A 407 -0.83 0.52 13.86
N ALA A 408 -0.17 1.58 13.39
CA ALA A 408 0.17 2.72 14.22
C ALA A 408 -1.08 3.51 14.62
N VAL A 409 -1.04 4.12 15.81
CA VAL A 409 -2.08 5.04 16.30
C VAL A 409 -1.47 6.42 16.40
N ILE A 410 -1.93 7.34 15.57
CA ILE A 410 -1.46 8.73 15.49
C ILE A 410 -2.64 9.63 15.80
N GLY A 411 -2.53 10.41 16.88
CA GLY A 411 -3.66 11.17 17.42
C GLY A 411 -4.07 12.38 16.59
N SER A 412 -3.19 12.87 15.71
CA SER A 412 -3.44 13.98 14.80
C SER A 412 -3.11 13.58 13.35
N GLY A 413 -2.55 14.47 12.53
CA GLY A 413 -2.24 14.18 11.13
C GLY A 413 -0.90 13.48 10.92
N VAL A 414 -0.75 12.96 9.71
CA VAL A 414 0.50 12.46 9.14
C VAL A 414 0.87 13.35 7.98
N PHE A 415 2.10 13.85 7.97
CA PHE A 415 2.59 14.79 6.96
C PHE A 415 3.80 14.20 6.22
N LEU A 416 3.63 13.90 4.94
CA LEU A 416 4.62 13.39 4.00
C LEU A 416 4.68 14.34 2.79
N SER A 417 4.81 15.63 3.05
CA SER A 417 4.62 16.70 2.06
C SER A 417 5.88 17.55 1.85
N TYR A 418 5.73 18.62 1.07
CA TYR A 418 6.78 19.60 0.77
C TYR A 418 8.08 18.96 0.22
N GLY A 419 7.96 18.01 -0.71
CA GLY A 419 9.12 17.34 -1.31
C GLY A 419 9.58 16.10 -0.54
N PHE A 420 8.75 15.53 0.32
CA PHE A 420 9.01 14.18 0.87
C PHE A 420 9.32 13.19 -0.26
N THR A 421 10.32 12.36 -0.06
CA THR A 421 10.67 11.29 -1.00
C THR A 421 10.72 9.94 -0.29
N GLY A 422 9.93 8.98 -0.78
CA GLY A 422 9.93 7.59 -0.32
C GLY A 422 10.39 6.65 -1.43
N GLU A 423 11.58 6.08 -1.32
CA GLU A 423 12.05 5.04 -2.23
C GLU A 423 11.88 3.68 -1.55
N GLY A 424 10.84 2.95 -1.93
CA GLY A 424 10.31 1.74 -1.30
C GLY A 424 8.88 1.94 -0.79
N LEU A 425 8.32 0.94 -0.14
CA LEU A 425 6.97 0.99 0.40
C LEU A 425 6.84 2.01 1.54
N VAL A 426 5.81 2.85 1.47
CA VAL A 426 5.31 3.67 2.58
C VAL A 426 3.98 3.09 3.05
N CYS A 427 3.97 2.47 4.25
CA CYS A 427 2.86 1.64 4.71
C CYS A 427 2.20 2.18 5.97
N PHE A 428 0.88 2.38 5.91
CA PHE A 428 -0.03 2.74 6.99
C PHE A 428 -1.18 1.74 7.14
N ASP A 429 -0.99 0.47 6.72
CA ASP A 429 -2.05 -0.54 6.82
C ASP A 429 -2.59 -0.64 8.24
N LEU A 430 -3.92 -0.67 8.36
CA LEU A 430 -4.62 -0.78 9.64
C LEU A 430 -4.26 0.34 10.63
N ALA A 431 -3.61 1.41 10.19
CA ALA A 431 -3.28 2.55 11.05
C ALA A 431 -4.55 3.35 11.42
N GLN A 432 -4.49 4.00 12.58
CA GLN A 432 -5.51 4.95 13.03
C GLN A 432 -4.90 6.34 13.05
N ILE A 433 -5.36 7.22 12.16
CA ILE A 433 -4.88 8.58 12.00
C ILE A 433 -5.99 9.54 12.41
N GLY A 434 -5.75 10.34 13.45
CA GLY A 434 -6.75 11.23 14.03
C GLY A 434 -7.01 12.52 13.25
N GLY A 435 -6.18 12.82 12.24
CA GLY A 435 -6.31 13.95 11.31
C GLY A 435 -6.13 13.52 9.87
N ASP A 436 -5.48 14.36 9.07
CA ASP A 436 -5.23 14.11 7.65
C ASP A 436 -4.01 13.18 7.44
N LEU A 437 -4.06 12.40 6.36
CA LEU A 437 -2.89 11.82 5.72
C LEU A 437 -2.51 12.75 4.56
N ASN A 438 -1.54 13.63 4.80
CA ASN A 438 -1.13 14.65 3.85
C ASN A 438 0.17 14.27 3.15
N CYS A 439 0.10 14.02 1.84
CA CYS A 439 1.22 13.71 0.96
C CYS A 439 1.38 14.76 -0.16
N GLU A 440 0.89 15.99 0.05
CA GLU A 440 0.98 17.08 -0.94
C GLU A 440 2.43 17.34 -1.37
N ASP A 441 2.72 17.38 -2.68
CA ASP A 441 4.07 17.54 -3.25
C ASP A 441 5.05 16.42 -2.82
N GLY A 442 4.53 15.24 -2.42
CA GLY A 442 5.34 14.07 -2.06
C GLY A 442 5.65 13.18 -3.26
N HIS A 443 6.82 12.52 -3.22
CA HIS A 443 7.31 11.66 -4.30
C HIS A 443 7.54 10.25 -3.79
N PHE A 444 6.77 9.27 -4.28
CA PHE A 444 6.79 7.90 -3.83
C PHE A 444 7.19 6.97 -4.97
N LYS A 445 8.17 6.12 -4.74
CA LYS A 445 8.69 5.24 -5.77
C LYS A 445 8.93 3.83 -5.26
N ASN A 446 8.12 2.90 -5.75
CA ASN A 446 8.34 1.47 -5.59
C ASN A 446 7.88 0.74 -6.87
N THR A 447 8.79 0.43 -7.75
CA THR A 447 8.46 -0.13 -9.08
C THR A 447 8.04 -1.60 -9.05
N SER A 448 8.24 -2.29 -7.95
CA SER A 448 7.97 -3.72 -7.82
C SER A 448 6.66 -4.04 -7.09
N ASP A 449 6.09 -3.08 -6.35
CA ASP A 449 4.93 -3.28 -5.49
C ASP A 449 4.28 -1.93 -5.14
N ASP A 450 3.50 -1.88 -4.05
CA ASP A 450 2.90 -0.64 -3.56
C ASP A 450 3.95 0.41 -3.22
N SER A 451 3.75 1.63 -3.73
CA SER A 451 4.53 2.80 -3.31
C SER A 451 3.97 3.42 -2.04
N VAL A 452 2.63 3.43 -1.92
CA VAL A 452 1.92 3.83 -0.70
C VAL A 452 0.83 2.81 -0.43
N SER A 453 0.77 2.32 0.81
CA SER A 453 -0.31 1.44 1.27
C SER A 453 -0.90 1.97 2.57
N ALA A 454 -2.23 2.09 2.61
CA ALA A 454 -3.03 2.40 3.78
C ALA A 454 -4.28 1.51 3.83
N GLU A 455 -4.08 0.21 3.55
CA GLU A 455 -5.16 -0.76 3.51
C GLU A 455 -5.82 -0.93 4.88
N GLY A 456 -7.15 -0.79 4.91
CA GLY A 456 -7.92 -0.88 6.14
C GLY A 456 -7.59 0.20 7.17
N ALA A 457 -6.87 1.26 6.80
CA ALA A 457 -6.58 2.38 7.68
C ALA A 457 -7.85 3.18 8.02
N VAL A 458 -7.87 3.77 9.21
CA VAL A 458 -8.92 4.69 9.65
C VAL A 458 -8.33 6.08 9.77
N ILE A 459 -8.75 6.98 8.88
CA ILE A 459 -8.26 8.35 8.76
C ILE A 459 -9.43 9.29 9.08
N LYS A 460 -9.31 10.06 10.16
CA LYS A 460 -10.38 10.95 10.62
C LYS A 460 -10.47 12.26 9.83
N GLY A 461 -9.41 12.64 9.15
CA GLY A 461 -9.38 13.75 8.21
C GLY A 461 -9.49 13.27 6.77
N SER A 462 -8.81 13.97 5.90
CA SER A 462 -8.71 13.70 4.47
C SER A 462 -7.43 12.95 4.10
N VAL A 463 -7.45 12.28 2.96
CA VAL A 463 -6.25 11.79 2.28
C VAL A 463 -5.92 12.78 1.16
N ILE A 464 -4.75 13.41 1.24
CA ILE A 464 -4.34 14.50 0.37
C ILE A 464 -3.14 14.06 -0.48
N LEU A 465 -3.37 13.77 -1.76
CA LEU A 465 -2.42 13.26 -2.75
C LEU A 465 -2.36 14.20 -3.96
N ARG A 466 -2.15 15.50 -3.71
CA ARG A 466 -2.30 16.56 -4.72
C ARG A 466 -1.03 17.37 -4.95
N ALA A 467 -1.13 18.40 -5.81
CA ALA A 467 -0.15 19.46 -6.02
C ALA A 467 1.27 18.92 -6.26
N LYS A 468 1.48 18.22 -7.39
CA LYS A 468 2.73 17.54 -7.79
C LYS A 468 3.00 16.22 -7.02
N PHE A 469 2.05 15.73 -6.27
CA PHE A 469 2.16 14.35 -5.76
C PHE A 469 2.52 13.41 -6.92
N SER A 470 3.46 12.53 -6.70
CA SER A 470 3.82 11.52 -7.70
C SER A 470 4.04 10.16 -7.04
N ALA A 471 3.43 9.15 -7.61
CA ALA A 471 3.61 7.76 -7.20
C ALA A 471 4.03 6.92 -8.41
N THR A 472 5.15 6.21 -8.27
CA THR A 472 5.57 5.16 -9.19
C THR A 472 5.50 3.83 -8.43
N GLY A 473 4.54 3.00 -8.79
CA GLY A 473 4.02 1.88 -8.02
C GLY A 473 2.61 2.17 -7.55
N ARG A 474 1.87 1.13 -7.16
CA ARG A 474 0.46 1.25 -6.75
C ARG A 474 0.33 2.09 -5.47
N VAL A 475 -0.74 2.88 -5.42
CA VAL A 475 -1.24 3.51 -4.19
C VAL A 475 -2.48 2.74 -3.74
N SER A 476 -2.43 2.08 -2.59
CA SER A 476 -3.53 1.25 -2.07
C SER A 476 -4.20 1.90 -0.86
N LEU A 477 -5.51 2.12 -0.96
CA LEU A 477 -6.43 2.56 0.08
C LEU A 477 -7.56 1.52 0.25
N MET A 478 -7.30 0.25 -0.13
CA MET A 478 -8.30 -0.81 -0.10
C MET A 478 -8.90 -0.97 1.30
N ASN A 479 -10.24 -0.99 1.40
CA ASN A 479 -10.99 -1.06 2.66
C ASN A 479 -10.68 0.09 3.65
N ALA A 480 -10.02 1.17 3.24
CA ALA A 480 -9.76 2.30 4.10
C ALA A 480 -11.05 3.05 4.48
N GLN A 481 -11.08 3.60 5.68
CA GLN A 481 -12.12 4.50 6.13
C GLN A 481 -11.55 5.91 6.26
N VAL A 482 -12.00 6.83 5.42
CA VAL A 482 -11.62 8.25 5.38
C VAL A 482 -12.84 9.07 5.73
N ASP A 483 -12.83 9.79 6.84
CA ASP A 483 -13.98 10.60 7.25
C ASP A 483 -14.10 11.91 6.44
N GLY A 484 -12.98 12.42 5.90
CA GLY A 484 -12.90 13.57 5.00
C GLY A 484 -12.91 13.19 3.52
N ASP A 485 -12.17 13.96 2.71
CA ASP A 485 -12.05 13.80 1.25
C ASP A 485 -10.86 12.89 0.87
N LEU A 486 -10.96 12.28 -0.31
CA LEU A 486 -9.81 11.76 -1.04
C LEU A 486 -9.47 12.78 -2.14
N ASP A 487 -8.43 13.59 -1.90
CA ASP A 487 -8.03 14.66 -2.81
C ASP A 487 -6.74 14.30 -3.56
N CYS A 488 -6.89 13.96 -4.85
CA CYS A 488 -5.81 13.62 -5.77
C CYS A 488 -5.64 14.68 -6.87
N GLU A 489 -6.11 15.92 -6.65
CA GLU A 489 -6.05 17.01 -7.62
C GLU A 489 -4.63 17.23 -8.14
N SER A 490 -4.42 17.20 -9.46
CA SER A 490 -3.10 17.36 -10.11
C SER A 490 -2.03 16.34 -9.70
N GLY A 491 -2.43 15.21 -9.10
CA GLY A 491 -1.54 14.11 -8.75
C GLY A 491 -1.20 13.24 -9.96
N THR A 492 -0.01 12.63 -9.94
CA THR A 492 0.47 11.72 -10.98
C THR A 492 0.68 10.33 -10.40
N PHE A 493 -0.03 9.35 -10.95
CA PHE A 493 -0.02 7.97 -10.51
C PHE A 493 0.44 7.08 -11.66
N SER A 494 1.40 6.20 -11.45
CA SER A 494 1.84 5.29 -12.48
C SER A 494 2.26 3.94 -11.90
N ALA A 495 1.71 2.87 -12.42
CA ALA A 495 2.15 1.51 -12.16
C ALA A 495 2.76 0.91 -13.41
N SER A 496 3.72 0.00 -13.25
CA SER A 496 4.32 -0.73 -14.37
C SER A 496 3.35 -1.77 -14.97
N ALA A 497 2.45 -2.30 -14.13
CA ALA A 497 1.37 -3.20 -14.48
C ALA A 497 0.27 -3.08 -13.42
N GLY A 498 -0.98 -3.37 -13.79
CA GLY A 498 -2.12 -3.39 -12.87
C GLY A 498 -2.58 -2.00 -12.43
N GLU A 499 -3.05 -1.93 -11.21
CA GLU A 499 -3.64 -0.73 -10.63
C GLU A 499 -2.59 0.33 -10.28
N SER A 500 -2.85 1.58 -10.66
CA SER A 500 -2.06 2.74 -10.21
C SER A 500 -2.62 3.33 -8.91
N LEU A 501 -3.94 3.25 -8.72
CA LEU A 501 -4.62 3.64 -7.49
C LEU A 501 -5.72 2.61 -7.18
N ASN A 502 -5.69 2.03 -6.00
CA ASN A 502 -6.70 1.10 -5.51
C ASN A 502 -7.39 1.66 -4.25
N ALA A 503 -8.66 2.02 -4.36
CA ALA A 503 -9.54 2.37 -3.25
C ALA A 503 -10.78 1.45 -3.22
N GLU A 504 -10.59 0.18 -3.61
CA GLU A 504 -11.69 -0.81 -3.57
C GLU A 504 -12.27 -0.92 -2.17
N ARG A 505 -13.61 -0.87 -2.08
CA ARG A 505 -14.35 -0.93 -0.81
C ARG A 505 -13.95 0.13 0.22
N ALA A 506 -13.28 1.20 -0.20
CA ALA A 506 -13.03 2.32 0.70
C ALA A 506 -14.32 3.05 1.06
N THR A 507 -14.37 3.60 2.25
CA THR A 507 -15.46 4.48 2.70
C THR A 507 -14.92 5.90 2.81
N ILE A 508 -15.44 6.81 1.99
CA ILE A 508 -15.03 8.21 1.95
C ILE A 508 -16.21 9.07 2.45
N GLY A 509 -16.03 9.72 3.56
CA GLY A 509 -17.04 10.58 4.19
C GLY A 509 -17.27 11.92 3.49
N GLY A 510 -16.34 12.34 2.65
CA GLY A 510 -16.39 13.51 1.79
C GLY A 510 -16.58 13.18 0.33
N SER A 511 -15.83 13.87 -0.51
CA SER A 511 -15.74 13.70 -1.96
C SER A 511 -14.44 13.02 -2.38
N VAL A 512 -14.42 12.51 -3.60
CA VAL A 512 -13.22 12.03 -4.27
C VAL A 512 -12.90 12.96 -5.44
N TYR A 513 -11.67 13.46 -5.50
CA TYR A 513 -11.22 14.42 -6.52
C TYR A 513 -10.07 13.86 -7.35
N PHE A 514 -10.35 13.47 -8.60
CA PHE A 514 -9.39 13.07 -9.63
C PHE A 514 -9.38 14.09 -10.77
N ARG A 515 -9.16 15.36 -10.45
CA ARG A 515 -9.38 16.50 -11.33
C ARG A 515 -8.16 17.39 -11.53
N LYS A 516 -8.32 18.43 -12.38
CA LYS A 516 -7.31 19.47 -12.65
C LYS A 516 -5.93 18.90 -12.98
N ASP A 517 -5.83 18.22 -14.12
CA ASP A 517 -4.60 17.59 -14.58
C ASP A 517 -4.16 16.35 -13.75
N PHE A 518 -5.10 15.75 -12.99
CA PHE A 518 -4.89 14.39 -12.46
C PHE A 518 -4.48 13.45 -13.60
N SER A 519 -3.46 12.66 -13.38
CA SER A 519 -2.97 11.71 -14.37
C SER A 519 -2.69 10.34 -13.76
N ALA A 520 -3.30 9.31 -14.32
CA ALA A 520 -3.09 7.92 -13.91
C ALA A 520 -2.68 7.08 -15.11
N LYS A 521 -1.60 6.32 -14.97
CA LYS A 521 -1.20 5.28 -15.90
C LYS A 521 -1.27 3.93 -15.19
N GLY A 522 -2.26 3.11 -15.55
CA GLY A 522 -2.74 1.93 -14.84
C GLY A 522 -4.15 2.15 -14.31
N GLU A 523 -4.84 1.08 -13.94
CA GLU A 523 -6.21 1.14 -13.44
C GLU A 523 -6.35 2.07 -12.23
N VAL A 524 -7.36 2.92 -12.23
CA VAL A 524 -7.87 3.59 -11.03
C VAL A 524 -9.10 2.82 -10.57
N ASN A 525 -8.98 2.12 -9.45
CA ASN A 525 -9.98 1.22 -8.92
C ASN A 525 -10.66 1.83 -7.68
N VAL A 526 -11.94 2.20 -7.81
CA VAL A 526 -12.83 2.62 -6.73
C VAL A 526 -14.05 1.68 -6.61
N ARG A 527 -13.90 0.45 -7.07
CA ARG A 527 -14.95 -0.56 -7.07
C ARG A 527 -15.52 -0.76 -5.67
N SER A 528 -16.86 -0.81 -5.59
CA SER A 528 -17.59 -1.01 -4.33
C SER A 528 -17.26 0.03 -3.24
N ALA A 529 -16.62 1.15 -3.59
CA ALA A 529 -16.39 2.22 -2.65
C ALA A 529 -17.70 2.94 -2.27
N HIS A 530 -17.74 3.48 -1.06
CA HIS A 530 -18.84 4.31 -0.56
C HIS A 530 -18.37 5.75 -0.45
N ILE A 531 -18.83 6.62 -1.33
CA ILE A 531 -18.50 8.05 -1.38
C ILE A 531 -19.74 8.84 -0.98
N ARG A 532 -19.64 9.58 0.11
CA ARG A 532 -20.80 10.27 0.65
C ARG A 532 -21.28 11.43 -0.23
N ASN A 533 -20.35 12.16 -0.82
CA ASN A 533 -20.64 13.31 -1.68
C ASN A 533 -20.35 12.99 -3.15
N ASP A 534 -19.45 13.70 -3.81
CA ASP A 534 -19.22 13.62 -5.24
C ASP A 534 -17.96 12.79 -5.60
N LEU A 535 -17.99 12.20 -6.78
CA LEU A 535 -16.79 11.73 -7.49
C LEU A 535 -16.51 12.69 -8.64
N ASP A 536 -15.49 13.54 -8.50
CA ASP A 536 -15.11 14.53 -9.50
C ASP A 536 -13.81 14.15 -10.21
N CYS A 537 -13.95 13.71 -11.47
CA CYS A 537 -12.85 13.37 -12.38
C CYS A 537 -12.67 14.42 -13.48
N SER A 538 -13.26 15.62 -13.34
CA SER A 538 -13.20 16.66 -14.37
C SER A 538 -11.75 17.05 -14.69
N GLN A 539 -11.41 17.12 -16.00
CA GLN A 539 -10.05 17.37 -16.50
C GLN A 539 -9.02 16.31 -16.08
N GLY A 540 -9.46 15.11 -15.63
CA GLY A 540 -8.59 14.01 -15.31
C GLY A 540 -8.20 13.19 -16.54
N HIS A 541 -7.00 12.63 -16.50
CA HIS A 541 -6.42 11.76 -17.52
C HIS A 541 -6.22 10.35 -16.97
N PHE A 542 -6.93 9.38 -17.53
CA PHE A 542 -6.89 7.98 -17.14
C PHE A 542 -6.39 7.14 -18.32
N ALA A 543 -5.22 6.52 -18.18
CA ALA A 543 -4.64 5.70 -19.23
C ALA A 543 -4.40 4.29 -18.72
N TRP A 544 -4.80 3.29 -19.49
CA TRP A 544 -4.55 1.90 -19.13
C TRP A 544 -3.15 1.45 -19.54
N ASN A 545 -2.68 0.38 -18.94
CA ASN A 545 -1.49 -0.35 -19.37
C ASN A 545 -1.90 -1.52 -20.29
N ASP A 546 -0.93 -2.09 -21.03
CA ASP A 546 -1.18 -3.18 -21.97
C ASP A 546 -1.80 -4.45 -21.35
N ASP A 547 -1.79 -4.59 -20.02
CA ASP A 547 -2.29 -5.76 -19.29
C ASP A 547 -3.67 -5.56 -18.66
N ASP A 548 -4.21 -4.30 -18.61
CA ASP A 548 -5.45 -3.98 -17.90
C ASP A 548 -6.58 -3.59 -18.84
N GLU A 549 -7.81 -4.03 -18.51
CA GLU A 549 -9.02 -3.68 -19.26
C GLU A 549 -9.55 -2.29 -18.88
N TYR A 550 -9.33 -1.85 -17.63
CA TYR A 550 -9.96 -0.67 -17.04
C TYR A 550 -9.01 0.51 -16.94
N ALA A 551 -9.45 1.68 -17.42
CA ALA A 551 -8.82 2.97 -17.08
C ALA A 551 -9.39 3.51 -15.75
N LEU A 552 -10.73 3.41 -15.57
CA LEU A 552 -11.43 3.75 -14.33
C LEU A 552 -12.45 2.67 -14.01
N ASN A 553 -12.27 1.98 -12.90
CA ASN A 553 -13.21 0.97 -12.40
C ASN A 553 -13.98 1.51 -11.20
N ALA A 554 -15.20 1.94 -11.42
CA ALA A 554 -16.14 2.38 -10.39
C ALA A 554 -17.40 1.47 -10.34
N ALA A 555 -17.24 0.18 -10.72
CA ALA A 555 -18.31 -0.77 -10.61
C ALA A 555 -18.78 -0.93 -9.15
N TYR A 556 -20.09 -1.06 -8.95
CA TYR A 556 -20.72 -1.21 -7.62
C TYR A 556 -20.49 -0.02 -6.67
N VAL A 557 -19.93 1.10 -7.13
CA VAL A 557 -19.73 2.27 -6.28
C VAL A 557 -21.06 2.85 -5.81
N VAL A 558 -21.09 3.34 -4.57
CA VAL A 558 -22.25 4.04 -4.01
C VAL A 558 -21.84 5.49 -3.76
N ILE A 559 -22.48 6.42 -4.45
CA ILE A 559 -22.17 7.86 -4.38
C ILE A 559 -23.42 8.60 -3.95
N GLY A 560 -23.30 9.42 -2.91
CA GLY A 560 -24.41 10.21 -2.39
C GLY A 560 -24.75 11.42 -3.27
N GLY A 561 -23.76 12.02 -3.91
CA GLY A 561 -23.86 13.18 -4.82
C GLY A 561 -23.76 12.81 -6.30
N ASN A 562 -22.95 13.57 -7.02
CA ASN A 562 -22.80 13.49 -8.47
C ASN A 562 -21.51 12.77 -8.88
N ILE A 563 -21.48 12.32 -10.14
CA ILE A 563 -20.25 11.91 -10.82
C ILE A 563 -19.95 12.90 -11.93
N PHE A 564 -18.71 13.41 -11.97
CA PHE A 564 -18.23 14.31 -13.01
C PHE A 564 -17.10 13.66 -13.82
N LEU A 565 -17.43 13.18 -15.01
CA LEU A 565 -16.49 12.66 -16.01
C LEU A 565 -16.47 13.61 -17.22
N ASN A 566 -16.30 14.92 -16.94
CA ASN A 566 -16.57 15.99 -17.89
C ASN A 566 -15.39 16.97 -18.06
N ILE A 567 -15.60 18.05 -18.80
CA ILE A 567 -14.68 19.19 -18.99
C ILE A 567 -13.26 18.68 -19.31
N LYS A 568 -13.05 18.07 -20.48
CA LYS A 568 -11.76 17.47 -20.92
C LYS A 568 -11.35 16.21 -20.13
N PHE A 569 -12.27 15.56 -19.43
CA PHE A 569 -12.00 14.20 -18.94
C PHE A 569 -11.55 13.32 -20.11
N SER A 570 -10.55 12.47 -19.90
CA SER A 570 -10.14 11.49 -20.89
C SER A 570 -9.81 10.15 -20.26
N ALA A 571 -10.34 9.09 -20.86
CA ALA A 571 -10.04 7.72 -20.50
C ALA A 571 -9.54 6.95 -21.74
N GLU A 572 -8.39 6.34 -21.65
CA GLU A 572 -7.86 5.37 -22.62
C GLU A 572 -7.91 3.99 -21.97
N GLY A 573 -8.96 3.21 -22.31
CA GLY A 573 -9.41 1.99 -21.64
C GLY A 573 -10.87 2.10 -21.22
N MET A 574 -11.42 1.05 -20.61
CA MET A 574 -12.81 1.03 -20.16
C MET A 574 -13.02 1.90 -18.92
N THR A 575 -14.07 2.72 -18.95
CA THR A 575 -14.62 3.37 -17.76
C THR A 575 -15.86 2.60 -17.33
N ALA A 576 -15.82 1.94 -16.16
CA ALA A 576 -16.90 1.08 -15.68
C ALA A 576 -17.62 1.70 -14.47
N LEU A 577 -18.94 1.72 -14.56
CA LEU A 577 -19.92 2.13 -13.54
C LEU A 577 -21.01 1.07 -13.36
N ASP A 578 -20.72 -0.20 -13.71
CA ASP A 578 -21.70 -1.28 -13.60
C ASP A 578 -22.27 -1.36 -12.19
N LEU A 579 -23.62 -1.45 -12.10
CA LEU A 579 -24.33 -1.62 -10.83
C LEU A 579 -24.04 -0.48 -9.82
N ALA A 580 -23.47 0.65 -10.26
CA ALA A 580 -23.25 1.80 -9.41
C ALA A 580 -24.57 2.44 -8.98
N GLN A 581 -24.56 3.07 -7.80
CA GLN A 581 -25.67 3.82 -7.26
C GLN A 581 -25.28 5.28 -7.11
N ILE A 582 -25.89 6.17 -7.88
CA ILE A 582 -25.60 7.60 -7.94
C ILE A 582 -26.78 8.39 -7.39
N GLY A 583 -26.57 9.10 -6.30
CA GLY A 583 -27.59 9.89 -5.61
C GLY A 583 -27.97 11.19 -6.33
N GLY A 584 -27.10 11.71 -7.20
CA GLY A 584 -27.27 12.89 -8.03
C GLY A 584 -27.26 12.56 -9.52
N ASP A 585 -26.58 13.41 -10.29
CA ASP A 585 -26.41 13.34 -11.72
C ASP A 585 -25.09 12.66 -12.14
N LEU A 586 -25.08 12.13 -13.36
CA LEU A 586 -23.88 11.64 -14.03
C LEU A 586 -23.53 12.60 -15.20
N TYR A 587 -22.48 13.40 -15.03
CA TYR A 587 -22.01 14.36 -16.02
C TYR A 587 -20.82 13.81 -16.79
N CYS A 588 -20.98 13.57 -18.08
CA CYS A 588 -19.92 13.19 -19.02
C CYS A 588 -19.73 14.21 -20.13
N ASP A 589 -20.30 15.43 -20.00
CA ASP A 589 -20.31 16.45 -21.03
C ASP A 589 -18.89 16.90 -21.39
N GLY A 590 -18.53 16.77 -22.67
CA GLY A 590 -17.18 17.09 -23.19
C GLY A 590 -16.10 16.11 -22.78
N GLY A 591 -16.46 14.95 -22.23
CA GLY A 591 -15.53 13.84 -21.91
C GLY A 591 -15.17 13.04 -23.16
N SER A 592 -13.99 12.44 -23.16
CA SER A 592 -13.45 11.59 -24.22
C SER A 592 -13.14 10.19 -23.68
N PHE A 593 -13.82 9.17 -24.23
CA PHE A 593 -13.71 7.78 -23.81
C PHE A 593 -13.20 6.92 -24.97
N LYS A 594 -12.06 6.26 -24.82
CA LYS A 594 -11.42 5.54 -25.91
C LYS A 594 -11.10 4.12 -25.51
N ASN A 595 -11.76 3.16 -26.16
CA ASN A 595 -11.41 1.74 -26.17
C ASN A 595 -11.86 1.13 -27.50
N ALA A 596 -11.08 1.34 -28.54
CA ALA A 596 -11.49 1.09 -29.95
C ALA A 596 -11.91 -0.33 -30.27
N GLY A 597 -11.43 -1.33 -29.53
CA GLY A 597 -11.77 -2.74 -29.75
C GLY A 597 -12.83 -3.28 -28.78
N GLY A 598 -13.28 -2.49 -27.80
CA GLY A 598 -14.11 -2.95 -26.71
C GLY A 598 -15.21 -1.98 -26.27
N VAL A 599 -15.50 -1.99 -25.00
CA VAL A 599 -16.40 -1.08 -24.33
C VAL A 599 -15.61 0.09 -23.78
N SER A 600 -15.90 1.31 -24.25
CA SER A 600 -15.22 2.53 -23.76
C SER A 600 -15.86 3.07 -22.49
N PHE A 601 -17.20 2.98 -22.40
CA PHE A 601 -17.97 3.37 -21.24
C PHE A 601 -19.03 2.33 -20.92
N LYS A 602 -19.06 1.84 -19.70
CA LYS A 602 -19.95 0.78 -19.24
C LYS A 602 -20.65 1.19 -17.95
N ALA A 603 -21.98 1.26 -17.98
CA ALA A 603 -22.81 1.60 -16.84
C ALA A 603 -24.06 0.70 -16.80
N ASP A 604 -23.87 -0.61 -17.00
CA ASP A 604 -24.96 -1.57 -17.03
C ASP A 604 -25.60 -1.68 -15.65
N SER A 605 -26.94 -1.64 -15.63
CA SER A 605 -27.74 -1.69 -14.40
C SER A 605 -27.39 -0.60 -13.37
N VAL A 606 -26.80 0.51 -13.80
CA VAL A 606 -26.56 1.67 -12.96
C VAL A 606 -27.89 2.28 -12.50
N VAL A 607 -27.92 2.79 -11.28
CA VAL A 607 -29.06 3.54 -10.74
C VAL A 607 -28.66 5.00 -10.55
N VAL A 608 -29.24 5.91 -11.33
CA VAL A 608 -29.00 7.35 -11.27
C VAL A 608 -30.28 8.04 -10.81
N LYS A 609 -30.26 8.71 -9.66
CA LYS A 609 -31.43 9.44 -9.17
C LYS A 609 -31.66 10.78 -9.89
N GLY A 610 -30.64 11.34 -10.51
CA GLY A 610 -30.69 12.48 -11.39
C GLY A 610 -30.74 12.10 -12.86
N GLY A 611 -30.16 12.96 -13.71
CA GLY A 611 -30.00 12.75 -15.16
C GLY A 611 -28.62 12.19 -15.52
N VAL A 612 -28.49 11.75 -16.76
CA VAL A 612 -27.23 11.33 -17.39
C VAL A 612 -26.95 12.23 -18.59
N TYR A 613 -25.80 12.87 -18.62
CA TYR A 613 -25.47 13.90 -19.60
C TYR A 613 -24.20 13.50 -20.39
N LEU A 614 -24.40 12.94 -21.58
CA LEU A 614 -23.38 12.59 -22.57
C LEU A 614 -23.37 13.63 -23.71
N ASN A 615 -23.35 14.92 -23.36
CA ASN A 615 -23.60 16.02 -24.30
C ASN A 615 -22.37 16.91 -24.53
N LYS A 616 -22.53 18.07 -25.18
CA LYS A 616 -21.54 19.15 -25.35
C LYS A 616 -20.16 18.66 -25.80
N LYS A 617 -20.06 17.90 -26.89
CA LYS A 617 -18.84 17.31 -27.43
C LYS A 617 -18.35 16.07 -26.67
N PHE A 618 -19.25 15.37 -25.98
CA PHE A 618 -18.95 14.00 -25.54
C PHE A 618 -18.46 13.20 -26.74
N SER A 619 -17.41 12.40 -26.55
CA SER A 619 -16.90 11.52 -27.60
C SER A 619 -16.54 10.15 -27.07
N SER A 620 -17.01 9.12 -27.77
CA SER A 620 -16.62 7.74 -27.48
C SER A 620 -16.02 7.08 -28.72
N VAL A 621 -14.93 6.37 -28.52
CA VAL A 621 -14.37 5.42 -29.50
C VAL A 621 -14.37 4.06 -28.83
N GLY A 622 -15.34 3.22 -29.20
CA GLY A 622 -15.74 1.99 -28.52
C GLY A 622 -17.20 2.08 -28.05
N ARG A 623 -17.78 0.93 -27.71
CA ARG A 623 -19.19 0.84 -27.29
C ARG A 623 -19.42 1.60 -25.97
N VAL A 624 -20.51 2.37 -25.93
CA VAL A 624 -21.12 2.90 -24.72
C VAL A 624 -22.27 1.99 -24.33
N SER A 625 -22.25 1.39 -23.14
CA SER A 625 -23.26 0.46 -22.64
C SER A 625 -23.91 0.99 -21.37
N ILE A 626 -25.24 1.06 -21.36
CA ILE A 626 -26.09 1.42 -20.22
C ILE A 626 -27.26 0.43 -20.11
N VAL A 627 -26.99 -0.82 -20.42
CA VAL A 627 -28.02 -1.90 -20.48
C VAL A 627 -28.70 -2.05 -19.12
N GLY A 628 -30.02 -1.99 -19.09
CA GLY A 628 -30.81 -2.16 -17.86
C GLY A 628 -30.64 -1.02 -16.83
N ALA A 629 -30.02 0.09 -17.19
CA ALA A 629 -29.86 1.24 -16.31
C ALA A 629 -31.21 1.85 -15.88
N GLN A 630 -31.23 2.44 -14.69
CA GLN A 630 -32.37 3.16 -14.13
C GLN A 630 -32.01 4.62 -13.93
N ILE A 631 -32.50 5.50 -14.77
CA ILE A 631 -32.25 6.95 -14.77
C ILE A 631 -33.55 7.64 -14.41
N SER A 632 -33.58 8.38 -13.27
CA SER A 632 -34.82 9.07 -12.85
C SER A 632 -35.05 10.38 -13.59
N GLY A 633 -33.98 11.07 -13.99
CA GLY A 633 -33.99 12.29 -14.79
C GLY A 633 -33.93 12.04 -16.29
N ASP A 634 -33.35 12.98 -17.00
CA ASP A 634 -33.17 12.95 -18.45
C ASP A 634 -31.92 12.15 -18.84
N PHE A 635 -31.93 11.59 -20.05
CA PHE A 635 -30.77 11.03 -20.73
C PHE A 635 -30.44 11.92 -21.92
N ASP A 636 -29.42 12.77 -21.74
CA ASP A 636 -29.08 13.82 -22.71
C ASP A 636 -27.75 13.54 -23.41
N CYS A 637 -27.82 13.25 -24.70
CA CYS A 637 -26.69 13.03 -25.61
C CYS A 637 -26.58 14.13 -26.69
N GLN A 638 -27.10 15.34 -26.45
CA GLN A 638 -27.04 16.44 -27.44
C GLN A 638 -25.62 16.71 -27.91
N ASN A 639 -25.40 16.69 -29.23
CA ASN A 639 -24.11 16.93 -29.88
C ASN A 639 -23.02 15.93 -29.46
N GLY A 640 -23.40 14.74 -28.99
CA GLY A 640 -22.50 13.64 -28.66
C GLY A 640 -22.05 12.89 -29.92
N GLN A 641 -20.82 12.38 -29.89
CA GLN A 641 -20.23 11.56 -30.94
C GLN A 641 -19.94 10.15 -30.43
N PHE A 642 -20.61 9.17 -31.02
CA PHE A 642 -20.51 7.76 -30.64
C PHE A 642 -19.94 6.96 -31.81
N SER A 643 -18.79 6.35 -31.60
CA SER A 643 -18.09 5.58 -32.62
C SER A 643 -17.75 4.18 -32.13
N ALA A 644 -18.04 3.19 -32.93
CA ALA A 644 -17.64 1.82 -32.66
C ALA A 644 -17.13 1.14 -33.93
N SER A 645 -16.06 0.37 -33.83
CA SER A 645 -15.46 -0.34 -34.98
C SER A 645 -16.38 -1.40 -35.56
N SER A 646 -17.32 -1.91 -34.79
CA SER A 646 -18.34 -2.86 -35.19
C SER A 646 -19.44 -3.01 -34.12
N GLY A 647 -20.64 -3.37 -34.49
CA GLY A 647 -21.74 -3.68 -33.60
C GLY A 647 -22.52 -2.45 -33.12
N THR A 648 -22.55 -2.20 -31.83
CA THR A 648 -23.36 -1.15 -31.21
C THR A 648 -22.45 -0.01 -30.69
N ALA A 649 -22.77 1.23 -31.07
CA ALA A 649 -22.09 2.43 -30.55
C ALA A 649 -22.71 2.90 -29.23
N LEU A 650 -24.05 2.88 -29.12
CA LEU A 650 -24.79 3.19 -27.90
C LEU A 650 -25.79 2.05 -27.62
N ASP A 651 -25.55 1.32 -26.54
CA ASP A 651 -26.36 0.19 -26.09
C ASP A 651 -27.13 0.59 -24.82
N ALA A 652 -28.41 0.85 -25.00
CA ALA A 652 -29.37 1.24 -23.96
C ALA A 652 -30.53 0.25 -23.87
N GLU A 653 -30.26 -1.04 -24.14
CA GLU A 653 -31.27 -2.09 -24.06
C GLU A 653 -31.87 -2.17 -22.65
N ARG A 654 -33.19 -2.28 -22.56
CA ARG A 654 -33.93 -2.38 -21.28
C ARG A 654 -33.69 -1.23 -20.29
N VAL A 655 -33.21 -0.09 -20.76
CA VAL A 655 -33.05 1.10 -19.91
C VAL A 655 -34.42 1.63 -19.47
N THR A 656 -34.46 2.14 -18.23
CA THR A 656 -35.64 2.85 -17.70
C THR A 656 -35.31 4.30 -17.47
N ILE A 657 -35.97 5.23 -18.14
CA ILE A 657 -35.72 6.67 -18.06
C ILE A 657 -37.01 7.38 -17.59
N GLY A 658 -36.88 8.08 -16.43
CA GLY A 658 -37.98 8.83 -15.84
C GLY A 658 -38.24 10.17 -16.53
N GLY A 659 -37.25 10.74 -17.20
CA GLY A 659 -37.31 11.95 -18.00
C GLY A 659 -37.42 11.69 -19.49
N SER A 660 -36.79 12.55 -20.28
CA SER A 660 -36.70 12.52 -21.73
C SER A 660 -35.36 12.01 -22.22
N VAL A 661 -35.31 11.52 -23.45
CA VAL A 661 -34.09 11.13 -24.18
C VAL A 661 -33.81 12.17 -25.25
N PHE A 662 -32.57 12.70 -25.29
CA PHE A 662 -32.18 13.69 -26.31
C PHE A 662 -31.00 13.18 -27.14
N LEU A 663 -31.27 12.75 -28.38
CA LEU A 663 -30.31 12.30 -29.38
C LEU A 663 -30.29 13.27 -30.56
N HIS A 664 -30.17 14.59 -30.29
CA HIS A 664 -30.34 15.61 -31.30
C HIS A 664 -29.15 16.58 -31.40
N GLY A 665 -29.05 17.27 -32.54
CA GLY A 665 -28.11 18.36 -32.75
C GLY A 665 -28.74 19.74 -32.57
N ARG A 666 -28.07 20.67 -31.88
CA ARG A 666 -28.51 22.08 -31.79
C ARG A 666 -27.50 23.04 -32.38
N ASP A 667 -26.23 22.92 -31.94
CA ASP A 667 -25.10 23.74 -32.40
C ASP A 667 -23.93 22.86 -32.91
N GLY A 668 -24.17 21.60 -33.18
CA GLY A 668 -23.38 20.49 -33.71
C GLY A 668 -24.27 19.29 -33.91
N ASP A 669 -23.79 18.28 -34.61
CA ASP A 669 -24.63 17.13 -34.93
C ASP A 669 -24.41 16.01 -33.93
N PHE A 670 -25.49 15.46 -33.37
CA PHE A 670 -25.43 14.12 -32.76
C PHE A 670 -25.04 13.12 -33.85
N SER A 671 -24.03 12.29 -33.58
CA SER A 671 -23.60 11.27 -34.55
C SER A 671 -23.29 9.95 -33.89
N ALA A 672 -23.81 8.86 -34.53
CA ALA A 672 -23.46 7.49 -34.19
C ALA A 672 -23.13 6.73 -35.50
N ASP A 673 -21.90 6.23 -35.60
CA ASP A 673 -21.40 5.53 -36.79
C ASP A 673 -21.65 4.00 -36.75
N ALA A 674 -22.31 3.52 -35.70
CA ALA A 674 -22.79 2.14 -35.54
C ALA A 674 -24.19 2.14 -34.91
N THR A 675 -24.67 1.00 -34.45
CA THR A 675 -26.04 0.85 -33.95
C THR A 675 -26.26 1.65 -32.65
N VAL A 676 -27.39 2.35 -32.58
CA VAL A 676 -27.98 2.93 -31.36
C VAL A 676 -29.16 2.03 -30.98
N ASP A 677 -29.05 1.33 -29.84
CA ASP A 677 -30.02 0.33 -29.41
C ASP A 677 -30.73 0.76 -28.12
N PHE A 678 -32.05 0.96 -28.22
CA PHE A 678 -32.99 1.21 -27.13
C PHE A 678 -34.04 0.10 -27.07
N SER A 679 -33.71 -1.12 -27.47
CA SER A 679 -34.63 -2.23 -27.42
C SER A 679 -35.16 -2.45 -26.02
N GLU A 680 -36.50 -2.66 -25.91
CA GLU A 680 -37.21 -2.88 -24.64
C GLU A 680 -37.07 -1.72 -23.60
N ALA A 681 -36.60 -0.55 -24.05
CA ALA A 681 -36.45 0.63 -23.19
C ALA A 681 -37.80 1.18 -22.72
N GLN A 682 -37.83 1.75 -21.51
CA GLN A 682 -38.98 2.41 -20.91
C GLN A 682 -38.71 3.90 -20.74
N ILE A 683 -39.26 4.76 -21.57
CA ILE A 683 -39.03 6.22 -21.53
C ILE A 683 -40.36 6.88 -21.09
N SER A 684 -40.29 7.62 -19.97
CA SER A 684 -41.51 8.17 -19.36
C SER A 684 -41.96 9.50 -19.98
N ARG A 685 -41.12 10.17 -20.77
CA ARG A 685 -41.46 11.38 -21.49
C ARG A 685 -41.13 11.24 -22.98
N ASP A 686 -40.42 12.19 -23.54
CA ASP A 686 -40.12 12.30 -24.95
C ASP A 686 -38.79 11.60 -25.32
N MET A 687 -38.74 11.18 -26.60
CA MET A 687 -37.48 10.85 -27.24
C MET A 687 -37.27 11.77 -28.44
N ASN A 688 -36.22 12.60 -28.38
CA ASN A 688 -35.94 13.57 -29.43
C ASN A 688 -34.70 13.18 -30.23
N CYS A 689 -34.89 12.83 -31.49
CA CYS A 689 -33.86 12.46 -32.46
C CYS A 689 -33.66 13.51 -33.56
N THR A 690 -34.23 14.73 -33.41
CA THR A 690 -34.17 15.78 -34.42
C THR A 690 -32.75 16.09 -34.86
N ARG A 691 -32.50 16.09 -36.19
CA ARG A 691 -31.20 16.41 -36.80
C ARG A 691 -30.07 15.45 -36.42
N GLY A 692 -30.39 14.25 -35.92
CA GLY A 692 -29.39 13.22 -35.61
C GLY A 692 -28.84 12.54 -36.85
N SER A 693 -27.61 12.11 -36.80
CA SER A 693 -26.93 11.24 -37.79
C SER A 693 -26.75 9.85 -37.21
N PHE A 694 -27.41 8.87 -37.80
CA PHE A 694 -27.39 7.50 -37.30
C PHE A 694 -26.95 6.53 -38.41
N GLN A 695 -26.23 5.49 -38.07
CA GLN A 695 -26.10 4.35 -38.96
C GLN A 695 -27.34 3.45 -38.82
N ASP A 696 -27.56 2.84 -37.67
CA ASP A 696 -28.69 1.98 -37.39
C ASP A 696 -29.34 2.39 -36.06
N VAL A 697 -30.68 2.33 -35.97
CA VAL A 697 -31.41 2.58 -34.71
C VAL A 697 -32.39 1.44 -34.47
N SER A 698 -32.34 0.88 -33.23
CA SER A 698 -33.30 -0.11 -32.76
C SER A 698 -34.11 0.46 -31.58
N LEU A 699 -35.44 0.50 -31.75
CA LEU A 699 -36.41 0.78 -30.69
C LEU A 699 -37.35 -0.42 -30.51
N TYR A 700 -36.84 -1.63 -30.76
CA TYR A 700 -37.62 -2.85 -30.67
C TYR A 700 -38.24 -3.03 -29.28
N GLY A 701 -39.54 -3.19 -29.20
CA GLY A 701 -40.25 -3.41 -27.94
C GLY A 701 -40.22 -2.25 -26.96
N ALA A 702 -39.65 -1.11 -27.33
CA ALA A 702 -39.54 0.05 -26.45
C ALA A 702 -40.93 0.70 -26.20
N THR A 703 -41.02 1.48 -25.12
CA THR A 703 -42.20 2.26 -24.75
C THR A 703 -41.82 3.69 -24.50
N ILE A 704 -42.35 4.63 -25.25
CA ILE A 704 -42.20 6.09 -25.10
C ILE A 704 -43.57 6.64 -24.71
N LYS A 705 -43.71 7.16 -23.47
CA LYS A 705 -45.03 7.55 -22.96
C LYS A 705 -45.52 8.87 -23.52
N GLN A 706 -44.67 9.71 -24.13
CA GLN A 706 -45.04 10.96 -24.78
C GLN A 706 -44.65 10.93 -26.26
N THR A 707 -43.81 11.88 -26.72
CA THR A 707 -43.53 12.07 -28.14
C THR A 707 -42.19 11.47 -28.57
N LEU A 708 -42.19 10.77 -29.68
CA LEU A 708 -40.99 10.46 -30.47
C LEU A 708 -40.90 11.53 -31.59
N TYR A 709 -39.89 12.43 -31.43
CA TYR A 709 -39.56 13.42 -32.48
C TYR A 709 -38.55 12.77 -33.44
N TRP A 710 -39.03 12.43 -34.64
CA TRP A 710 -38.24 11.86 -35.73
C TRP A 710 -38.25 12.79 -36.92
N THR A 711 -37.55 13.93 -36.79
CA THR A 711 -37.59 15.04 -37.74
C THR A 711 -36.19 15.47 -38.17
N GLU A 712 -36.08 15.95 -39.41
CA GLU A 712 -34.83 16.49 -39.97
C GLU A 712 -33.61 15.54 -39.87
N ILE A 713 -33.84 14.22 -39.83
CA ILE A 713 -32.75 13.23 -39.70
C ILE A 713 -31.75 13.41 -40.84
N GLN A 714 -30.47 13.54 -40.49
CA GLN A 714 -29.39 13.80 -41.44
C GLN A 714 -28.96 12.51 -42.19
N SER A 715 -28.89 11.39 -41.49
CA SER A 715 -28.59 10.08 -42.06
C SER A 715 -29.19 8.96 -41.22
N ILE A 716 -29.66 7.92 -41.88
CA ILE A 716 -30.13 6.66 -41.27
C ILE A 716 -29.99 5.54 -42.28
N SER A 717 -29.36 4.42 -41.90
CA SER A 717 -29.27 3.23 -42.75
C SER A 717 -30.39 2.28 -42.40
N LYS A 718 -30.56 1.86 -41.16
CA LYS A 718 -31.62 0.93 -40.70
C LYS A 718 -32.36 1.47 -39.50
N LEU A 719 -33.70 1.28 -39.46
CA LEU A 719 -34.54 1.68 -38.36
C LEU A 719 -35.50 0.55 -37.98
N LYS A 720 -35.38 0.06 -36.74
CA LYS A 720 -36.24 -0.99 -36.22
C LYS A 720 -37.20 -0.42 -35.17
N LEU A 721 -38.48 -0.35 -35.53
CA LEU A 721 -39.55 0.15 -34.67
C LEU A 721 -40.56 -0.98 -34.33
N SER A 722 -40.18 -2.25 -34.53
CA SER A 722 -41.08 -3.37 -34.24
C SER A 722 -41.46 -3.37 -32.76
N ASP A 723 -42.74 -3.60 -32.46
CA ASP A 723 -43.31 -3.63 -31.12
C ASP A 723 -43.10 -2.34 -30.27
N LEU A 724 -42.66 -1.24 -30.89
CA LEU A 724 -42.56 0.07 -30.26
C LEU A 724 -43.94 0.60 -29.88
N LYS A 725 -44.07 1.16 -28.70
CA LYS A 725 -45.26 1.84 -28.22
C LYS A 725 -44.93 3.31 -27.94
N VAL A 726 -45.63 4.24 -28.63
CA VAL A 726 -45.47 5.67 -28.43
C VAL A 726 -46.82 6.37 -28.36
N ASP A 727 -46.95 7.45 -27.57
CA ASP A 727 -48.17 8.22 -27.56
C ASP A 727 -48.29 9.04 -28.86
N THR A 728 -47.28 9.83 -29.18
CA THR A 728 -47.24 10.66 -30.36
C THR A 728 -45.97 10.44 -31.18
N LEU A 729 -46.11 10.20 -32.48
CA LEU A 729 -45.02 10.25 -33.44
C LEU A 729 -45.04 11.59 -34.17
N GLU A 730 -43.97 12.40 -34.02
CA GLU A 730 -43.79 13.60 -34.82
C GLU A 730 -42.72 13.39 -35.88
N THR A 731 -43.09 13.60 -37.17
CA THR A 731 -42.17 13.39 -38.30
C THR A 731 -42.41 14.40 -39.39
N ASP A 732 -41.37 14.71 -40.19
CA ASP A 732 -41.43 15.74 -41.19
C ASP A 732 -41.68 15.24 -42.63
N ASN A 733 -40.68 14.54 -43.21
CA ASN A 733 -40.71 14.16 -44.64
C ASN A 733 -40.01 12.82 -44.89
N ALA A 734 -40.08 12.36 -46.14
CA ALA A 734 -39.54 11.06 -46.54
C ALA A 734 -38.02 10.91 -46.41
N LYS A 735 -37.25 12.01 -46.29
CA LYS A 735 -35.80 11.97 -46.21
C LYS A 735 -35.33 11.54 -44.82
N SER A 736 -36.15 11.72 -43.80
CA SER A 736 -35.85 11.32 -42.42
C SER A 736 -35.99 9.79 -42.21
N TRP A 737 -36.37 9.02 -43.22
CA TRP A 737 -36.60 7.60 -43.11
C TRP A 737 -35.60 6.77 -43.95
N PRO A 738 -35.26 5.53 -43.54
CA PRO A 738 -34.31 4.68 -44.26
C PRO A 738 -34.84 4.22 -45.61
N ARG A 739 -34.04 3.53 -46.39
CA ARG A 739 -34.41 2.98 -47.68
C ARG A 739 -35.41 1.85 -47.51
N LYS A 740 -36.12 1.55 -48.61
CA LYS A 740 -37.02 0.39 -48.63
C LYS A 740 -36.28 -0.90 -48.29
N GLY A 741 -36.80 -1.61 -47.29
CA GLY A 741 -36.22 -2.85 -46.79
C GLY A 741 -35.42 -2.70 -45.51
N ASP A 742 -35.07 -1.48 -45.11
CA ASP A 742 -34.27 -1.16 -43.94
C ASP A 742 -35.12 -0.55 -42.79
N LEU A 743 -36.43 -0.53 -42.95
CA LEU A 743 -37.39 -0.14 -41.91
C LEU A 743 -38.20 -1.36 -41.45
N SER A 744 -38.43 -1.48 -40.14
CA SER A 744 -39.29 -2.51 -39.56
C SER A 744 -40.34 -1.86 -38.66
N LEU A 745 -41.64 -2.06 -38.99
CA LEU A 745 -42.79 -1.44 -38.33
C LEU A 745 -43.75 -2.45 -37.68
N ASP A 746 -43.49 -3.74 -37.75
CA ASP A 746 -44.43 -4.76 -37.24
C ASP A 746 -44.62 -4.60 -35.73
N GLY A 747 -45.85 -4.58 -35.24
CA GLY A 747 -46.19 -4.34 -33.84
C GLY A 747 -46.10 -2.88 -33.40
N PHE A 748 -45.62 -1.94 -34.25
CA PHE A 748 -45.52 -0.52 -33.91
C PHE A 748 -46.91 0.10 -33.65
N THR A 749 -47.07 0.71 -32.48
CA THR A 749 -48.36 1.31 -32.06
C THR A 749 -48.14 2.75 -31.60
N TYR A 750 -49.05 3.64 -31.97
CA TYR A 750 -49.09 5.06 -31.59
C TYR A 750 -50.57 5.50 -31.44
N ARG A 751 -50.79 6.50 -30.55
CA ARG A 751 -52.09 7.12 -30.38
C ARG A 751 -52.29 8.28 -31.38
N SER A 752 -51.21 9.06 -31.62
CA SER A 752 -51.24 10.21 -32.50
C SER A 752 -50.02 10.25 -33.41
N VAL A 753 -50.19 10.82 -34.60
CA VAL A 753 -49.13 11.10 -35.55
C VAL A 753 -49.27 12.53 -36.05
N SER A 754 -48.17 13.31 -36.08
CA SER A 754 -48.18 14.69 -36.57
C SER A 754 -47.14 14.91 -37.67
N GLY A 755 -47.20 16.06 -38.34
CA GLY A 755 -46.26 16.44 -39.39
C GLY A 755 -46.56 15.85 -40.77
N GLY A 756 -45.65 15.13 -41.38
CA GLY A 756 -45.74 14.66 -42.78
C GLY A 756 -46.91 13.74 -43.12
N PHE A 757 -47.60 13.18 -42.13
CA PHE A 757 -48.71 12.23 -42.32
C PHE A 757 -50.01 12.85 -42.86
N GLN A 758 -50.09 14.19 -43.04
CA GLN A 758 -51.21 14.80 -43.75
C GLN A 758 -51.15 14.56 -45.26
N ASP A 759 -49.96 14.23 -45.81
CA ASP A 759 -49.77 13.89 -47.20
C ASP A 759 -50.07 12.39 -47.47
N SER A 760 -51.03 12.08 -48.32
CA SER A 760 -51.41 10.72 -48.70
C SER A 760 -50.27 9.93 -49.37
N ASP A 761 -49.51 10.61 -50.24
CA ASP A 761 -48.38 9.96 -50.92
C ASP A 761 -47.22 9.63 -49.96
N PHE A 762 -46.99 10.50 -48.98
CA PHE A 762 -46.03 10.23 -47.91
C PHE A 762 -46.47 9.01 -47.08
N ARG A 763 -47.73 8.94 -46.66
CA ARG A 763 -48.29 7.81 -45.88
C ARG A 763 -48.08 6.46 -46.57
N LYS A 764 -48.42 6.41 -47.87
CA LYS A 764 -48.26 5.20 -48.67
C LYS A 764 -46.81 4.82 -48.89
N GLY A 765 -45.97 5.81 -49.14
CA GLY A 765 -44.53 5.63 -49.29
C GLY A 765 -43.85 5.10 -48.01
N TRP A 766 -44.19 5.65 -46.85
CA TRP A 766 -43.68 5.27 -45.56
C TRP A 766 -43.97 3.81 -45.19
N LEU A 767 -45.22 3.34 -45.34
CA LEU A 767 -45.61 1.96 -45.08
C LEU A 767 -44.87 0.97 -45.98
N ARG A 768 -44.60 1.34 -47.22
CA ARG A 768 -43.87 0.49 -48.20
C ARG A 768 -42.36 0.42 -47.92
N LEU A 769 -41.83 1.24 -47.06
CA LEU A 769 -40.42 1.13 -46.64
C LEU A 769 -40.20 -0.09 -45.75
N SER A 770 -41.25 -0.54 -45.02
CA SER A 770 -41.16 -1.64 -44.07
C SER A 770 -40.93 -2.99 -44.74
N SER A 771 -40.01 -3.77 -44.16
CA SER A 771 -39.73 -5.15 -44.56
C SER A 771 -39.40 -5.99 -43.31
N PRO A 772 -39.89 -7.20 -43.18
CA PRO A 772 -40.84 -7.87 -44.08
C PRO A 772 -42.22 -7.20 -44.07
N PHE A 773 -43.03 -7.49 -45.09
CA PHE A 773 -44.40 -7.01 -45.16
C PHE A 773 -45.22 -7.53 -43.96
N SER A 774 -45.91 -6.60 -43.28
CA SER A 774 -46.89 -6.89 -42.22
C SER A 774 -48.14 -6.05 -42.43
N GLU A 775 -49.29 -6.60 -42.10
CA GLU A 775 -50.61 -5.92 -42.20
C GLU A 775 -50.85 -4.98 -41.01
N GLN A 776 -50.15 -5.21 -39.88
CA GLN A 776 -50.35 -4.48 -38.62
C GLN A 776 -50.07 -2.95 -38.76
N PRO A 777 -48.99 -2.47 -39.37
CA PRO A 777 -48.74 -1.03 -39.52
C PRO A 777 -49.82 -0.31 -40.34
N TYR A 778 -50.40 -0.99 -41.35
CA TYR A 778 -51.49 -0.46 -42.15
C TYR A 778 -52.78 -0.35 -41.34
N THR A 779 -53.12 -1.38 -40.58
CA THR A 779 -54.29 -1.40 -39.71
C THR A 779 -54.15 -0.37 -38.58
N GLN A 780 -52.96 -0.19 -38.02
CA GLN A 780 -52.66 0.83 -37.00
C GLN A 780 -52.89 2.26 -37.55
N LEU A 781 -52.32 2.55 -38.72
CA LEU A 781 -52.52 3.87 -39.35
C LEU A 781 -53.96 4.11 -39.75
N ALA A 782 -54.64 3.11 -40.32
CA ALA A 782 -56.04 3.21 -40.67
C ALA A 782 -56.96 3.47 -39.46
N LYS A 783 -56.67 2.80 -38.32
CA LYS A 783 -57.34 3.05 -37.03
C LYS A 783 -57.17 4.50 -36.58
N PHE A 784 -55.93 5.03 -36.57
CA PHE A 784 -55.64 6.40 -36.22
C PHE A 784 -56.38 7.40 -37.11
N LEU A 785 -56.38 7.20 -38.46
CA LEU A 785 -57.08 8.06 -39.38
C LEU A 785 -58.58 8.03 -39.15
N GLN A 786 -59.15 6.86 -38.82
CA GLN A 786 -60.56 6.74 -38.51
C GLN A 786 -60.92 7.47 -37.19
N GLU A 787 -60.12 7.36 -36.17
CA GLU A 787 -60.31 8.03 -34.89
C GLU A 787 -60.17 9.55 -34.98
N THR A 788 -59.34 10.07 -35.90
CA THR A 788 -59.16 11.50 -36.18
C THR A 788 -60.16 12.08 -37.20
N GLY A 789 -61.05 11.27 -37.70
CA GLY A 789 -62.17 11.66 -38.63
C GLY A 789 -61.78 11.59 -40.11
N ASP A 790 -60.58 11.13 -40.49
CA ASP A 790 -60.13 10.91 -41.87
C ASP A 790 -60.52 9.46 -42.31
N GLY A 791 -61.80 9.23 -42.42
CA GLY A 791 -62.30 7.90 -42.78
C GLY A 791 -61.98 7.51 -44.23
N ASP A 792 -61.71 8.43 -45.11
CA ASP A 792 -61.34 8.15 -46.48
C ASP A 792 -59.83 7.84 -46.58
N GLY A 793 -59.01 8.55 -45.85
CA GLY A 793 -57.61 8.17 -45.67
C GLY A 793 -57.46 6.77 -45.08
N ALA A 794 -58.32 6.37 -44.14
CA ALA A 794 -58.33 5.02 -43.59
C ALA A 794 -58.60 3.96 -44.62
N LYS A 795 -59.63 4.17 -45.46
CA LYS A 795 -59.99 3.26 -46.58
C LYS A 795 -58.86 3.15 -47.61
N GLU A 796 -58.21 4.27 -47.90
CA GLU A 796 -57.06 4.31 -48.81
C GLU A 796 -55.88 3.47 -48.29
N VAL A 797 -55.50 3.63 -47.00
CA VAL A 797 -54.43 2.85 -46.35
C VAL A 797 -54.80 1.36 -46.36
N LEU A 798 -56.02 0.98 -46.03
CA LEU A 798 -56.48 -0.44 -46.05
C LEU A 798 -56.50 -1.01 -47.49
N SER A 799 -56.91 -0.22 -48.49
CA SER A 799 -56.78 -0.63 -49.87
C SER A 799 -55.33 -0.82 -50.31
N GLN A 800 -54.45 0.02 -49.86
CA GLN A 800 -53.01 -0.11 -50.08
C GLN A 800 -52.46 -1.38 -49.45
N MET A 801 -52.90 -1.70 -48.23
CA MET A 801 -52.56 -2.96 -47.54
C MET A 801 -52.84 -4.16 -48.37
N GLU A 802 -54.07 -4.26 -48.87
CA GLU A 802 -54.52 -5.36 -49.77
C GLU A 802 -53.64 -5.44 -51.02
N SER A 803 -53.33 -4.30 -51.63
CA SER A 803 -52.48 -4.24 -52.83
C SER A 803 -51.09 -4.71 -52.58
N ASP A 804 -50.45 -4.24 -51.48
CA ASP A 804 -49.06 -4.53 -51.09
C ASP A 804 -49.00 -6.01 -50.59
N SER A 805 -50.03 -6.51 -49.90
CA SER A 805 -50.15 -7.92 -49.49
C SER A 805 -50.11 -8.87 -50.69
N ARG A 806 -50.88 -8.52 -51.73
CA ARG A 806 -50.89 -9.27 -52.97
C ARG A 806 -49.56 -9.18 -53.72
N GLU A 807 -48.94 -8.04 -53.74
CA GLU A 807 -47.60 -7.83 -54.35
C GLU A 807 -46.56 -8.67 -53.64
N ASN A 808 -46.51 -8.64 -52.27
CA ASN A 808 -45.64 -9.46 -51.45
C ASN A 808 -45.88 -10.96 -51.72
N THR A 809 -47.15 -11.41 -51.85
CA THR A 809 -47.48 -12.80 -52.18
C THR A 809 -47.02 -13.16 -53.60
N ARG A 810 -47.06 -12.19 -54.55
CA ARG A 810 -46.59 -12.44 -55.94
C ARG A 810 -45.09 -12.47 -56.08
N GLN A 811 -44.33 -11.64 -55.24
CA GLN A 811 -42.92 -11.66 -55.26
C GLN A 811 -42.32 -12.97 -54.67
N ARG A 812 -43.06 -13.58 -53.76
CA ARG A 812 -42.75 -14.92 -53.22
C ARG A 812 -42.83 -16.03 -54.28
N PHE A 813 -43.47 -15.79 -55.43
CA PHE A 813 -43.73 -16.80 -56.51
C PHE A 813 -43.18 -16.32 -57.85
N SER A 814 -41.86 -16.32 -58.10
CA SER A 814 -41.33 -16.19 -59.45
C SER A 814 -41.58 -17.47 -60.29
N PRO A 815 -41.79 -17.38 -61.62
CA PRO A 815 -42.26 -18.53 -62.43
C PRO A 815 -41.35 -19.78 -62.42
N LEU A 816 -40.07 -19.61 -62.27
CA LEU A 816 -39.10 -20.72 -62.18
C LEU A 816 -38.99 -21.33 -60.77
N ARG A 817 -39.18 -20.52 -59.74
CA ARG A 817 -39.23 -20.94 -58.32
C ARG A 817 -40.58 -21.50 -57.94
N LYS A 818 -41.64 -21.36 -58.80
CA LYS A 818 -42.93 -22.09 -58.63
C LYS A 818 -42.75 -23.59 -58.61
N PHE A 819 -41.81 -24.15 -59.35
CA PHE A 819 -41.59 -25.60 -59.39
C PHE A 819 -40.71 -26.08 -58.21
N GLU A 820 -39.71 -25.31 -57.78
CA GLU A 820 -38.88 -25.56 -56.54
C GLU A 820 -39.73 -25.30 -55.30
N ASN A 821 -40.53 -24.25 -55.24
CA ASN A 821 -41.38 -23.95 -54.14
C ASN A 821 -42.64 -24.81 -54.06
N TYR A 822 -43.12 -25.43 -55.19
CA TYR A 822 -44.14 -26.45 -55.10
C TYR A 822 -43.67 -27.70 -54.37
N GLY A 823 -42.38 -28.03 -54.50
CA GLY A 823 -41.68 -29.03 -53.66
C GLY A 823 -41.47 -28.51 -52.25
N GLY A 824 -41.12 -27.26 -52.10
CA GLY A 824 -40.87 -26.56 -50.81
C GLY A 824 -42.19 -26.24 -50.08
N ASP A 825 -43.23 -25.84 -50.78
CA ASP A 825 -44.60 -25.67 -50.23
C ASP A 825 -45.28 -27.01 -49.89
N LEU A 826 -45.08 -28.05 -50.70
CA LEU A 826 -45.53 -29.38 -50.34
C LEU A 826 -44.76 -29.98 -49.17
N LEU A 827 -43.47 -29.66 -49.09
CA LEU A 827 -42.62 -29.90 -47.89
C LEU A 827 -43.03 -29.00 -46.73
N GLN A 828 -43.35 -27.72 -46.88
CA GLN A 828 -43.90 -26.85 -45.86
C GLN A 828 -45.34 -27.21 -45.47
N GLN A 829 -46.22 -27.60 -46.39
CA GLN A 829 -47.53 -28.16 -46.08
C GLN A 829 -47.45 -29.53 -45.41
N SER A 830 -46.53 -30.41 -45.83
CA SER A 830 -46.36 -31.73 -45.22
C SER A 830 -45.38 -31.71 -44.00
N THR A 831 -44.52 -30.73 -43.84
CA THR A 831 -43.55 -30.66 -42.75
C THR A 831 -43.73 -29.51 -41.80
N THR A 832 -44.41 -28.43 -42.15
CA THR A 832 -44.63 -27.24 -41.29
C THR A 832 -46.12 -26.83 -41.27
N GLY A 833 -47.05 -27.70 -41.74
CA GLY A 833 -48.46 -27.41 -41.55
C GLY A 833 -48.78 -26.88 -40.19
N TYR A 834 -48.68 -25.56 -40.05
CA TYR A 834 -49.12 -24.75 -38.90
C TYR A 834 -48.84 -25.31 -37.52
N GLY A 835 -47.52 -25.56 -37.19
CA GLY A 835 -47.09 -25.96 -35.87
C GLY A 835 -46.99 -27.46 -35.61
N ILE A 836 -47.10 -28.31 -36.67
CA ILE A 836 -47.22 -29.75 -36.58
C ILE A 836 -45.88 -30.53 -36.75
N TYR A 837 -44.71 -29.94 -36.65
CA TYR A 837 -43.48 -30.75 -36.72
C TYR A 837 -42.60 -30.60 -35.50
N PRO A 838 -42.77 -31.53 -34.53
CA PRO A 838 -41.85 -31.72 -33.40
C PRO A 838 -40.42 -32.09 -33.86
N LEU A 839 -40.25 -32.57 -35.10
CA LEU A 839 -38.95 -32.94 -35.65
C LEU A 839 -37.90 -31.83 -35.71
N ARG A 840 -38.25 -30.56 -35.84
CA ARG A 840 -37.26 -29.46 -35.79
C ARG A 840 -36.67 -29.26 -34.38
N ALA A 841 -37.48 -29.45 -33.33
CA ALA A 841 -36.99 -29.42 -31.96
C ALA A 841 -36.09 -30.65 -31.72
N VAL A 842 -36.41 -31.80 -32.31
CA VAL A 842 -35.58 -33.01 -32.25
C VAL A 842 -34.28 -32.82 -33.03
N TYR A 843 -34.29 -32.14 -34.18
CA TYR A 843 -33.04 -31.79 -34.90
C TYR A 843 -32.21 -30.74 -34.12
N GLY A 844 -32.87 -29.78 -33.48
CA GLY A 844 -32.21 -28.82 -32.58
C GLY A 844 -31.54 -29.51 -31.37
N LEU A 845 -32.28 -30.47 -30.78
CA LEU A 845 -31.75 -31.31 -29.69
C LEU A 845 -30.60 -32.19 -30.21
N GLY A 846 -30.71 -32.74 -31.41
CA GLY A 846 -29.63 -33.53 -32.05
C GLY A 846 -28.39 -32.72 -32.31
N LEU A 847 -28.53 -31.49 -32.81
CA LEU A 847 -27.40 -30.57 -33.03
C LEU A 847 -26.74 -30.18 -31.71
N MET A 848 -27.56 -29.83 -30.71
CA MET A 848 -27.09 -29.50 -29.38
C MET A 848 -26.35 -30.68 -28.71
N ALA A 849 -26.95 -31.88 -28.80
CA ALA A 849 -26.30 -33.10 -28.31
C ALA A 849 -25.02 -33.42 -29.07
N GLY A 850 -24.95 -33.13 -30.38
CA GLY A 850 -23.71 -33.24 -31.16
C GLY A 850 -22.61 -32.29 -30.69
N VAL A 851 -22.94 -31.01 -30.46
CA VAL A 851 -21.99 -30.03 -29.91
C VAL A 851 -21.54 -30.44 -28.51
N ALA A 852 -22.49 -30.83 -27.66
CA ALA A 852 -22.21 -31.34 -26.31
C ALA A 852 -21.34 -32.59 -26.35
N TRP A 853 -21.59 -33.51 -27.22
CA TRP A 853 -20.76 -34.70 -27.41
C TRP A 853 -19.33 -34.35 -27.82
N VAL A 854 -19.14 -33.37 -28.71
CA VAL A 854 -17.79 -32.91 -29.07
C VAL A 854 -17.07 -32.38 -27.84
N ILE A 855 -17.72 -31.56 -27.02
CA ILE A 855 -17.14 -31.01 -25.78
C ILE A 855 -16.83 -32.14 -24.80
N HIS A 856 -17.79 -33.03 -24.50
CA HIS A 856 -17.59 -34.10 -23.54
C HIS A 856 -16.65 -35.19 -24.06
N ARG A 857 -16.58 -35.41 -25.37
CA ARG A 857 -15.57 -36.26 -25.99
C ARG A 857 -14.17 -35.66 -25.79
N ARG A 858 -14.03 -34.33 -25.88
CA ARG A 858 -12.77 -33.66 -25.58
C ARG A 858 -12.49 -33.73 -24.08
N ALA A 859 -13.47 -33.53 -23.20
CA ALA A 859 -13.33 -33.72 -21.78
C ALA A 859 -12.85 -35.14 -21.41
N LYS A 860 -13.37 -36.19 -22.13
CA LYS A 860 -12.89 -37.58 -22.01
C LYS A 860 -11.40 -37.70 -22.40
N VAL A 861 -11.05 -37.17 -23.57
CA VAL A 861 -9.65 -37.19 -24.08
C VAL A 861 -8.67 -36.46 -23.14
N ARG A 862 -9.14 -35.44 -22.44
CA ARG A 862 -8.35 -34.66 -21.47
C ARG A 862 -8.46 -35.14 -20.03
N ASN A 863 -9.16 -36.25 -19.78
CA ASN A 863 -9.47 -36.77 -18.43
C ASN A 863 -10.06 -35.73 -17.49
N ALA A 864 -10.83 -34.79 -18.06
CA ALA A 864 -11.45 -33.68 -17.29
C ALA A 864 -12.77 -34.09 -16.62
N MET A 865 -13.10 -35.39 -16.61
CA MET A 865 -14.28 -35.96 -15.97
C MET A 865 -13.86 -37.03 -14.97
N ALA A 866 -14.47 -37.02 -13.81
CA ALA A 866 -14.21 -37.95 -12.73
C ALA A 866 -15.54 -38.58 -12.24
N PRO A 867 -15.48 -39.76 -11.61
CA PRO A 867 -16.65 -40.35 -10.94
C PRO A 867 -17.24 -39.40 -9.90
N SER A 868 -18.56 -39.37 -9.76
CA SER A 868 -19.24 -38.52 -8.76
C SER A 868 -19.26 -39.14 -7.37
N GLU A 869 -19.23 -40.48 -7.28
CA GLU A 869 -19.19 -41.20 -6.00
C GLU A 869 -17.79 -41.14 -5.39
N LYS A 870 -17.72 -40.81 -4.11
CA LYS A 870 -16.46 -40.55 -3.41
C LYS A 870 -15.48 -41.73 -3.48
N GLU A 871 -15.97 -42.95 -3.27
CA GLU A 871 -15.10 -44.15 -3.29
C GLU A 871 -14.57 -44.43 -4.70
N ALA A 872 -15.40 -44.26 -5.73
CA ALA A 872 -14.99 -44.40 -7.12
C ALA A 872 -14.06 -43.30 -7.57
N TYR A 873 -14.26 -42.07 -7.07
CA TYR A 873 -13.40 -40.92 -7.32
C TYR A 873 -11.99 -41.14 -6.75
N GLU A 874 -11.90 -41.53 -5.50
CA GLU A 874 -10.61 -41.83 -4.83
C GLU A 874 -9.87 -42.98 -5.53
N ALA A 875 -10.57 -44.06 -5.89
CA ALA A 875 -9.98 -45.20 -6.63
C ALA A 875 -9.51 -44.78 -8.03
N TYR A 876 -10.28 -43.96 -8.73
CA TYR A 876 -9.94 -43.44 -10.07
C TYR A 876 -8.71 -42.55 -10.03
N HIS A 877 -8.61 -41.66 -9.04
CA HIS A 877 -7.45 -40.78 -8.88
C HIS A 877 -6.21 -41.51 -8.36
N ALA A 878 -6.36 -42.57 -7.58
CA ALA A 878 -5.24 -43.35 -7.04
C ALA A 878 -4.63 -44.31 -8.07
N SER A 879 -5.43 -44.97 -8.90
CA SER A 879 -4.99 -46.08 -9.80
C SER A 879 -5.16 -45.75 -11.29
N GLY A 880 -5.88 -44.72 -11.67
CA GLY A 880 -6.26 -44.42 -13.06
C GLY A 880 -7.29 -45.44 -13.63
N GLN A 881 -7.78 -46.40 -12.84
CA GLN A 881 -8.73 -47.42 -13.25
C GLN A 881 -10.04 -47.26 -12.49
N LEU A 882 -11.15 -47.49 -13.18
CA LEU A 882 -12.46 -47.50 -12.57
C LEU A 882 -12.69 -48.81 -11.83
N PRO A 883 -13.41 -48.85 -10.72
CA PRO A 883 -13.87 -50.10 -10.10
C PRO A 883 -14.71 -50.91 -11.10
N ASP A 884 -14.64 -52.24 -11.06
CA ASP A 884 -15.31 -53.16 -12.02
C ASP A 884 -16.83 -52.96 -12.13
N HIS A 885 -17.44 -52.44 -11.09
CA HIS A 885 -18.89 -52.17 -11.04
C HIS A 885 -19.27 -50.76 -11.47
N TYR A 886 -18.29 -49.86 -11.76
CA TYR A 886 -18.57 -48.47 -12.11
C TYR A 886 -18.63 -48.28 -13.63
N PRO A 887 -19.72 -47.72 -14.19
CA PRO A 887 -19.91 -47.60 -15.62
C PRO A 887 -18.86 -46.65 -16.22
N PRO A 888 -18.23 -47.00 -17.35
CA PRO A 888 -17.29 -46.11 -18.01
C PRO A 888 -17.93 -44.83 -18.52
N PHE A 889 -17.19 -43.74 -18.58
CA PHE A 889 -17.69 -42.47 -19.11
C PHE A 889 -17.97 -42.59 -20.61
N HIS A 890 -19.23 -42.45 -20.97
CA HIS A 890 -19.68 -42.40 -22.33
C HIS A 890 -20.09 -40.96 -22.75
N PRO A 891 -19.21 -40.23 -23.43
CA PRO A 891 -19.45 -38.81 -23.77
C PRO A 891 -20.78 -38.55 -24.51
N LEU A 892 -21.17 -39.46 -25.36
CA LEU A 892 -22.44 -39.33 -26.09
C LEU A 892 -23.63 -39.50 -25.15
N ILE A 893 -23.58 -40.53 -24.29
CA ILE A 893 -24.66 -40.81 -23.35
C ILE A 893 -24.80 -39.68 -22.35
N TYR A 894 -23.68 -39.20 -21.78
CA TYR A 894 -23.64 -38.07 -20.88
C TYR A 894 -24.17 -36.79 -21.53
N SER A 895 -23.86 -36.56 -22.82
CA SER A 895 -24.34 -35.40 -23.54
C SER A 895 -25.85 -35.48 -23.82
N LEU A 896 -26.36 -36.67 -24.18
CA LEU A 896 -27.77 -36.88 -24.38
C LEU A 896 -28.57 -36.69 -23.10
N GLU A 897 -28.08 -37.21 -21.98
CA GLU A 897 -28.72 -37.09 -20.68
C GLU A 897 -28.78 -35.60 -20.21
N ASN A 898 -27.72 -34.80 -20.47
CA ASN A 898 -27.73 -33.39 -20.20
C ASN A 898 -28.55 -32.54 -21.19
N CYS A 899 -28.76 -33.02 -22.41
CA CYS A 899 -29.49 -32.29 -23.42
C CYS A 899 -30.99 -32.64 -23.46
N ILE A 900 -31.39 -33.82 -22.99
CA ILE A 900 -32.76 -34.32 -23.06
C ILE A 900 -33.29 -34.49 -21.63
N PRO A 901 -34.11 -33.53 -21.11
CA PRO A 901 -34.44 -33.46 -19.69
C PRO A 901 -35.21 -34.64 -19.10
N LEU A 902 -35.82 -35.49 -19.96
CA LEU A 902 -36.63 -36.66 -19.55
C LEU A 902 -35.87 -37.98 -19.66
N VAL A 903 -34.65 -37.99 -20.16
CA VAL A 903 -33.86 -39.18 -20.39
C VAL A 903 -32.81 -39.30 -19.31
N LYS A 904 -33.01 -40.21 -18.36
CA LYS A 904 -32.01 -40.61 -17.39
C LYS A 904 -31.35 -41.91 -17.82
N LEU A 905 -30.08 -41.83 -18.26
CA LEU A 905 -29.29 -42.97 -18.71
C LEU A 905 -28.21 -43.35 -17.69
N GLY A 906 -28.20 -42.64 -16.55
CA GLY A 906 -27.32 -42.95 -15.40
C GLY A 906 -25.86 -42.54 -15.56
N GLN A 907 -25.54 -41.74 -16.56
CA GLN A 907 -24.18 -41.18 -16.73
C GLN A 907 -24.00 -39.83 -16.00
N ASP A 908 -25.09 -39.06 -15.94
CA ASP A 908 -25.09 -37.72 -15.36
C ASP A 908 -24.86 -37.72 -13.83
N ASP A 909 -25.45 -38.71 -13.14
CA ASP A 909 -25.28 -38.93 -11.69
C ASP A 909 -23.95 -39.59 -11.36
N LYS A 910 -23.35 -40.32 -12.33
CA LYS A 910 -22.10 -41.10 -12.09
C LYS A 910 -20.84 -40.35 -12.50
N TRP A 911 -20.95 -39.28 -13.28
CA TRP A 911 -19.78 -38.55 -13.79
C TRP A 911 -19.92 -37.05 -13.61
N GLN A 912 -18.81 -36.39 -13.14
CA GLN A 912 -18.73 -34.95 -12.94
C GLN A 912 -17.42 -34.36 -13.49
N PRO A 913 -17.41 -33.04 -13.82
CA PRO A 913 -16.16 -32.37 -14.19
C PRO A 913 -15.14 -32.37 -13.05
N ASP A 914 -13.95 -32.84 -13.36
CA ASP A 914 -12.86 -33.02 -12.40
C ASP A 914 -12.14 -31.68 -12.15
N SER A 915 -12.07 -31.26 -10.88
CA SER A 915 -11.30 -30.06 -10.48
C SER A 915 -9.78 -30.27 -10.46
N ALA A 916 -9.35 -31.54 -10.48
CA ALA A 916 -7.94 -31.92 -10.49
C ALA A 916 -7.69 -33.08 -11.48
N PRO A 917 -7.82 -32.87 -12.79
CA PRO A 917 -7.75 -33.92 -13.77
C PRO A 917 -6.41 -34.64 -13.75
N LEU A 918 -6.45 -35.99 -13.87
CA LEU A 918 -5.28 -36.85 -13.95
C LEU A 918 -4.37 -36.44 -15.11
N GLN A 919 -3.15 -36.00 -14.81
CA GLN A 919 -2.12 -35.80 -15.83
C GLN A 919 -1.66 -37.18 -16.32
N ASN A 920 -1.95 -37.48 -17.58
CA ASN A 920 -1.66 -38.76 -18.20
C ASN A 920 -0.14 -38.96 -18.40
N PRO A 921 0.52 -39.93 -17.76
CA PRO A 921 1.95 -40.26 -18.02
C PRO A 921 2.16 -41.27 -19.15
N HIS A 922 1.10 -41.78 -19.79
CA HIS A 922 1.25 -42.82 -20.84
C HIS A 922 0.43 -42.51 -22.09
N ALA A 923 1.06 -41.73 -23.00
CA ALA A 923 0.72 -41.86 -24.41
C ALA A 923 1.29 -43.17 -24.92
N LEU A 924 0.50 -44.22 -24.92
CA LEU A 924 0.84 -45.46 -25.59
C LEU A 924 0.93 -45.20 -27.11
N VAL A 925 2.15 -45.24 -27.63
CA VAL A 925 2.47 -45.29 -29.03
C VAL A 925 1.73 -46.49 -29.63
N ALA A 926 0.73 -46.26 -30.44
CA ALA A 926 0.13 -47.28 -31.27
C ALA A 926 1.11 -47.68 -32.38
N PRO A 927 1.36 -48.95 -32.66
CA PRO A 927 2.26 -49.38 -33.70
C PRO A 927 1.77 -48.91 -35.07
N ALA A 928 2.69 -48.44 -35.88
CA ALA A 928 2.48 -48.03 -37.28
C ALA A 928 1.98 -49.21 -38.11
N GLY A 929 0.65 -49.31 -38.25
CA GLY A 929 -0.03 -50.22 -39.14
C GLY A 929 -0.22 -49.56 -40.49
N ARG A 930 0.25 -50.20 -41.53
CA ARG A 930 0.27 -49.82 -42.95
C ARG A 930 -0.99 -49.05 -43.38
N ALA A 931 -0.81 -47.87 -43.85
CA ALA A 931 -1.84 -47.06 -44.51
C ALA A 931 -2.23 -47.71 -45.83
N LYS A 932 -3.40 -48.19 -45.93
CA LYS A 932 -4.04 -48.60 -47.16
C LYS A 932 -5.23 -47.66 -47.46
N SER A 933 -5.12 -47.01 -48.59
CA SER A 933 -6.15 -46.21 -49.30
C SER A 933 -6.11 -44.70 -49.09
N TRP A 934 -6.40 -43.97 -50.15
CA TRP A 934 -6.54 -42.53 -50.22
C TRP A 934 -7.54 -41.96 -49.18
N LEU A 935 -8.65 -42.65 -48.95
CA LEU A 935 -9.65 -42.33 -47.92
C LEU A 935 -9.11 -42.40 -46.50
N GLY A 936 -8.13 -43.22 -46.21
CA GLY A 936 -7.47 -43.30 -44.90
C GLY A 936 -6.60 -42.07 -44.61
N ARG A 937 -5.90 -41.55 -45.61
CA ARG A 937 -5.03 -40.35 -45.48
C ARG A 937 -5.80 -39.06 -45.32
N THR A 938 -6.94 -38.92 -46.00
CA THR A 938 -7.84 -37.76 -45.82
C THR A 938 -8.49 -37.75 -44.45
N ARG A 939 -8.87 -38.94 -43.93
CA ARG A 939 -9.45 -39.09 -42.60
C ARG A 939 -8.43 -38.80 -41.48
N GLU A 940 -7.14 -39.16 -41.70
CA GLU A 940 -6.05 -38.86 -40.73
C GLU A 940 -5.66 -37.39 -40.71
N ARG A 941 -5.59 -36.74 -41.89
CA ARG A 941 -5.39 -35.26 -42.00
C ARG A 941 -6.57 -34.49 -41.43
N ALA A 942 -7.78 -34.93 -41.66
CA ALA A 942 -8.98 -34.29 -41.02
C ALA A 942 -8.97 -34.47 -39.50
N LYS A 943 -8.54 -35.62 -39.00
CA LYS A 943 -8.38 -35.88 -37.57
C LYS A 943 -7.30 -35.02 -36.91
N GLN A 944 -6.15 -34.86 -37.57
CA GLN A 944 -5.05 -33.98 -37.10
C GLN A 944 -5.41 -32.49 -37.16
N GLY A 945 -6.09 -32.05 -38.21
CA GLY A 945 -6.64 -30.71 -38.34
C GLY A 945 -7.67 -30.40 -37.26
N TRP A 946 -8.57 -31.34 -37.01
CA TRP A 946 -9.58 -31.25 -35.96
C TRP A 946 -8.93 -31.19 -34.55
N GLU A 947 -7.93 -32.01 -34.28
CA GLU A 947 -7.18 -32.00 -33.03
C GLU A 947 -6.52 -30.65 -32.80
N TRP A 948 -5.89 -30.06 -33.80
CA TRP A 948 -5.23 -28.76 -33.74
C TRP A 948 -6.22 -27.61 -33.44
N VAL A 949 -7.37 -27.60 -34.13
CA VAL A 949 -8.46 -26.62 -33.91
C VAL A 949 -9.04 -26.80 -32.51
N ALA A 950 -9.34 -28.01 -32.10
CA ALA A 950 -9.96 -28.28 -30.82
C ALA A 950 -9.06 -27.90 -29.64
N GLN A 951 -7.72 -28.10 -29.77
CA GLN A 951 -6.75 -27.66 -28.77
C GLN A 951 -6.68 -26.13 -28.63
N ARG A 952 -6.90 -25.39 -29.71
CA ARG A 952 -6.81 -23.91 -29.69
C ARG A 952 -8.13 -23.22 -29.37
N THR A 953 -9.23 -23.82 -29.69
CA THR A 953 -10.58 -23.22 -29.55
C THR A 953 -11.42 -23.86 -28.46
N ILE A 954 -11.52 -25.18 -28.41
CA ILE A 954 -12.43 -25.90 -27.51
C ILE A 954 -11.81 -26.10 -26.12
N ASP A 955 -10.57 -26.58 -26.06
CA ASP A 955 -9.93 -26.91 -24.80
C ASP A 955 -9.80 -25.68 -23.88
N PRO A 956 -9.26 -24.50 -24.31
CA PRO A 956 -9.16 -23.35 -23.45
C PRO A 956 -10.50 -22.72 -23.10
N ILE A 957 -11.54 -22.92 -23.94
CA ILE A 957 -12.86 -22.32 -23.72
C ILE A 957 -13.74 -23.21 -22.83
N PHE A 958 -13.69 -24.54 -23.02
CA PHE A 958 -14.68 -25.45 -22.42
C PHE A 958 -14.11 -26.49 -21.46
N ILE A 959 -12.83 -26.87 -21.52
CA ILE A 959 -12.29 -28.05 -20.80
C ILE A 959 -11.65 -27.67 -19.45
N ARG A 960 -12.21 -26.74 -18.73
CA ARG A 960 -11.92 -26.52 -17.30
C ARG A 960 -13.12 -26.95 -16.47
N ALA A 961 -12.90 -27.53 -15.31
CA ALA A 961 -13.95 -28.07 -14.46
C ALA A 961 -15.12 -27.08 -14.24
N ASP A 962 -14.80 -25.83 -13.93
CA ASP A 962 -15.83 -24.80 -13.72
C ASP A 962 -16.61 -24.49 -14.98
N ARG A 963 -15.95 -24.46 -16.16
CA ARG A 963 -16.60 -24.19 -17.44
C ARG A 963 -17.40 -25.37 -17.94
N LEU A 964 -16.93 -26.60 -17.71
CA LEU A 964 -17.70 -27.81 -18.01
C LEU A 964 -18.96 -27.88 -17.15
N ARG A 965 -18.93 -27.41 -15.91
CA ARG A 965 -20.13 -27.24 -15.07
C ARG A 965 -21.09 -26.22 -15.67
N TRP A 966 -20.61 -25.07 -16.14
CA TRP A 966 -21.45 -24.07 -16.83
C TRP A 966 -22.04 -24.61 -18.13
N VAL A 967 -21.24 -25.31 -18.93
CA VAL A 967 -21.70 -25.98 -20.16
C VAL A 967 -22.82 -26.95 -19.82
N ARG A 968 -22.66 -27.77 -18.79
CA ARG A 968 -23.69 -28.69 -18.31
C ARG A 968 -25.01 -27.97 -17.99
N TRP A 969 -24.94 -26.87 -17.18
CA TRP A 969 -26.11 -26.08 -16.81
C TRP A 969 -26.82 -25.44 -18.04
N ILE A 970 -26.04 -24.90 -18.96
CA ILE A 970 -26.56 -24.32 -20.20
C ILE A 970 -27.25 -25.39 -21.04
N LEU A 971 -26.65 -26.56 -21.16
CA LEU A 971 -27.22 -27.67 -21.93
C LEU A 971 -28.52 -28.17 -21.32
N ILE A 972 -28.58 -28.33 -20.00
CA ILE A 972 -29.78 -28.73 -19.29
C ILE A 972 -30.89 -27.66 -19.50
N MET A 973 -30.57 -26.37 -19.32
CA MET A 973 -31.51 -25.27 -19.50
C MET A 973 -32.04 -25.18 -20.92
N LEU A 974 -31.18 -25.27 -21.94
CA LEU A 974 -31.54 -25.28 -23.33
C LEU A 974 -32.35 -26.54 -23.69
N GLY A 975 -31.98 -27.67 -23.11
CA GLY A 975 -32.72 -28.95 -23.28
C GLY A 975 -34.16 -28.87 -22.77
N TRP A 976 -34.37 -28.27 -21.59
CA TRP A 976 -35.69 -27.99 -21.05
C TRP A 976 -36.49 -27.04 -21.95
N ILE A 977 -35.86 -25.96 -22.45
CA ILE A 977 -36.50 -25.03 -23.38
C ILE A 977 -36.96 -25.75 -24.63
N LEU A 978 -36.09 -26.53 -25.27
CA LEU A 978 -36.44 -27.29 -26.49
C LEU A 978 -37.48 -28.37 -26.25
N ALA A 979 -37.42 -29.06 -25.11
CA ALA A 979 -38.41 -30.08 -24.75
C ALA A 979 -39.80 -29.45 -24.49
N THR A 980 -39.83 -28.23 -23.91
CA THR A 980 -41.05 -27.47 -23.67
C THR A 980 -41.68 -27.03 -25.00
N PHE A 981 -40.85 -26.55 -25.95
CA PHE A 981 -41.34 -26.23 -27.30
C PHE A 981 -41.88 -27.46 -28.04
N PHE A 982 -41.25 -28.62 -27.87
CA PHE A 982 -41.74 -29.88 -28.40
C PHE A 982 -43.08 -30.27 -27.80
N ALA A 983 -43.22 -30.19 -26.48
CA ALA A 983 -44.46 -30.51 -25.77
C ALA A 983 -45.60 -29.53 -26.11
N ALA A 984 -45.25 -28.20 -26.20
CA ALA A 984 -46.22 -27.17 -26.63
C ALA A 984 -46.66 -27.37 -28.09
N GLY A 985 -45.75 -27.80 -28.99
CA GLY A 985 -46.06 -28.16 -30.36
C GLY A 985 -47.04 -29.33 -30.44
N ILE A 986 -46.83 -30.37 -29.65
CA ILE A 986 -47.75 -31.50 -29.54
C ILE A 986 -49.10 -31.07 -28.93
N ALA A 987 -49.07 -30.24 -27.88
CA ALA A 987 -50.28 -29.73 -27.24
C ALA A 987 -51.10 -28.80 -28.16
N GLY A 988 -50.42 -28.03 -29.05
CA GLY A 988 -51.08 -27.20 -30.08
C GLY A 988 -51.78 -28.00 -31.11
N ILE A 989 -51.29 -29.19 -31.45
CA ILE A 989 -52.00 -30.16 -32.39
C ILE A 989 -53.29 -30.65 -31.81
N VAL A 990 -53.36 -30.85 -30.49
CA VAL A 990 -54.61 -31.36 -29.82
C VAL A 990 -55.63 -30.25 -29.61
N LYS A 991 -55.31 -28.97 -29.76
CA LYS A 991 -56.25 -27.85 -29.69
C LYS A 991 -56.68 -27.34 -31.04
N GLY A 992 -56.16 -27.83 -32.14
CA GLY A 992 -56.52 -27.47 -33.52
C GLY A 992 -57.37 -28.51 -34.24
N GLY A 993 -57.95 -29.44 -33.47
CA GLY A 993 -58.92 -30.41 -33.94
C GLY A 993 -60.36 -30.05 -33.53
#